data_5c4d5398c8ec167b152b8a1eebf3bf7f
#
_entry.id   5c4d5398c8ec167b152b8a1eebf3bf7f
#
_cell.length_a   1.000
_cell.length_b   1.000
_cell.length_c   1.000
_cell.angle_alpha   90.00
_cell.angle_beta   90.00
_cell.angle_gamma   90.00
#
_symmetry.space_group_name_H-M   'P 1'
#
loop_
_entity.id
_entity.type
_entity.pdbx_description
1 polymer ?
#
loop_
_entity_poly.entity_id
_entity_poly.type
_entity_poly.pdbx_seq_one_letter_code
_entity_poly.pdbx_strand_id
1 'polypeptide(L)'
;MDAERGLIARILFKHEIQPVIDRKVLKDMFVDVEARAAYSFVLDFYAKYGSLPSIDLVEKEFPDLGLMYAKEPIDFYIDRVIETYVRNKGSEILTSNARLLMTKPDEGLERIRTELAQLTIEANPTQDTNFVESAQARLDRYLYLKNLKGIDGIPTPWDIVNEATMGFHDEEFIAIVSRPGVGKAQPLDSIVITETGPRMMGTLRIGDKVFGKDGALHEVTGIYPQGLQDCYRVEFTDGSVTECCLEHLWTVKQVGTNEFVTMTLGELLDKGLYKEGQAQWEIPIAEAVQYPVKDLELDPYVLGCMLADGSLRGTIKFLNGEQDVVDKFKSRLPEDVSITSNADGTEHSVRGMYKYLEDLGLRNKYAHEKFIPEVYATAHIQARLELLHGLFDCDGEVTSYGALLYHTTSDQLAKDVQSLVESLGGTASISIMEPMHWYGGELRKGRASYTVSIQMPVGKKCFSSKRHEDRLAGQTVELPQRRIVSVEKIGRKEMQCITVDAVDQLYLTDHYVVTHNTFLLVILAEFFWQNGLRVLFVSNEMPEQQIARRIDAVHFKLPYKQFRAGLLPDPLEQKYIEGIKSMKDNTDLWIVSDTHGITSIATKIDQYKPDIVLIDGLYLLQDDRGARTSWERVSNISRDTKRLARQKQIPIVATTQFNRAVDDIRPEKVTLSNIGFSDSLGQDADVVVGLFKTKDMELNNEMMFRFLKLREGEPVDFVIMWDLQRMEFKTLDVSEDELYIDEELDF
;
A
#
# COMPACT_ATOMS: atom_id res chain seq x y z
N MET A 1 -24.70 45.71 32.52
CA MET A 1 -23.26 46.05 32.66
C MET A 1 -22.57 45.40 31.51
N ASP A 2 -21.74 46.08 30.79
CA ASP A 2 -20.94 45.48 29.73
C ASP A 2 -20.00 44.43 30.33
N ALA A 3 -19.88 43.27 29.71
CA ALA A 3 -19.10 42.15 30.25
C ALA A 3 -17.61 42.50 30.41
N GLU A 4 -17.06 43.28 29.52
CA GLU A 4 -15.65 43.69 29.54
C GLU A 4 -15.34 44.60 30.75
N ARG A 5 -16.17 45.61 30.97
CA ARG A 5 -16.07 46.49 32.13
C ARG A 5 -16.37 45.74 33.43
N GLY A 6 -17.31 44.78 33.39
CA GLY A 6 -17.59 43.92 34.51
C GLY A 6 -16.41 43.03 34.91
N LEU A 7 -15.69 42.50 33.93
CA LEU A 7 -14.48 41.70 34.16
C LEU A 7 -13.39 42.53 34.83
N ILE A 8 -13.12 43.74 34.32
CA ILE A 8 -12.11 44.67 34.92
C ILE A 8 -12.52 45.05 36.35
N ALA A 9 -13.79 45.41 36.55
CA ALA A 9 -14.32 45.71 37.87
C ALA A 9 -14.13 44.51 38.83
N ARG A 10 -14.46 43.28 38.40
CA ARG A 10 -14.29 42.11 39.24
C ARG A 10 -12.85 41.84 39.63
N ILE A 11 -11.90 41.99 38.68
CA ILE A 11 -10.45 41.89 38.95
C ILE A 11 -10.02 42.87 40.03
N LEU A 12 -10.45 44.13 39.92
CA LEU A 12 -10.00 45.19 40.82
C LEU A 12 -10.70 45.15 42.18
N PHE A 13 -12.03 44.97 42.22
CA PHE A 13 -12.80 44.98 43.48
C PHE A 13 -12.60 43.72 44.32
N LYS A 14 -12.31 42.57 43.72
CA LYS A 14 -12.15 41.29 44.43
C LYS A 14 -10.72 40.77 44.44
N HIS A 15 -9.80 41.45 43.77
CA HIS A 15 -8.40 41.01 43.58
C HIS A 15 -8.28 39.62 42.92
N GLU A 16 -9.21 39.32 42.01
CA GLU A 16 -9.30 38.02 41.34
C GLU A 16 -8.66 38.08 39.93
N ILE A 17 -7.32 38.18 39.82
CA ILE A 17 -6.65 38.24 38.52
C ILE A 17 -6.29 36.83 37.98
N GLN A 18 -6.08 35.85 38.86
CA GLN A 18 -5.56 34.53 38.48
C GLN A 18 -6.46 33.82 37.48
N PRO A 19 -7.80 33.75 37.60
CA PRO A 19 -8.67 33.09 36.61
C PRO A 19 -8.54 33.67 35.20
N VAL A 20 -8.23 34.95 35.09
CA VAL A 20 -8.05 35.64 33.79
C VAL A 20 -6.73 35.27 33.15
N ILE A 21 -5.69 35.07 33.95
CA ILE A 21 -4.36 34.62 33.51
C ILE A 21 -4.46 33.13 33.11
N ASP A 22 -5.05 32.30 33.93
CA ASP A 22 -5.20 30.84 33.68
C ASP A 22 -6.00 30.56 32.42
N ARG A 23 -7.07 31.33 32.16
CA ARG A 23 -7.90 31.20 30.96
C ARG A 23 -7.36 32.03 29.79
N LYS A 24 -6.16 32.59 29.91
CA LYS A 24 -5.43 33.35 28.85
C LYS A 24 -6.30 34.37 28.13
N VAL A 25 -7.08 35.14 28.88
CA VAL A 25 -7.88 36.24 28.30
C VAL A 25 -6.95 37.30 27.76
N LEU A 26 -6.89 37.46 26.46
CA LEU A 26 -6.03 38.40 25.78
C LEU A 26 -6.72 39.77 25.64
N LYS A 27 -5.94 40.87 25.67
CA LYS A 27 -6.47 42.21 25.45
C LYS A 27 -7.22 42.37 24.13
N ASP A 28 -6.84 41.60 23.10
CA ASP A 28 -7.45 41.66 21.78
C ASP A 28 -8.84 41.01 21.75
N MET A 29 -9.26 40.35 22.83
CA MET A 29 -10.63 39.82 23.00
C MET A 29 -11.63 40.89 23.38
N PHE A 30 -11.15 42.10 23.78
CA PHE A 30 -12.00 43.22 24.13
C PHE A 30 -12.37 44.05 22.89
N VAL A 31 -13.64 44.39 22.77
CA VAL A 31 -14.21 45.21 21.69
C VAL A 31 -14.15 46.69 22.06
N ASP A 32 -14.49 47.03 23.30
CA ASP A 32 -14.43 48.40 23.81
C ASP A 32 -12.96 48.85 23.91
N VAL A 33 -12.61 49.90 23.19
CA VAL A 33 -11.23 50.44 23.11
C VAL A 33 -10.73 50.87 24.47
N GLU A 34 -11.57 51.47 25.29
CA GLU A 34 -11.20 51.97 26.62
C GLU A 34 -11.07 50.82 27.63
N ALA A 35 -11.98 49.87 27.59
CA ALA A 35 -11.87 48.64 28.40
C ALA A 35 -10.62 47.83 28.02
N ARG A 36 -10.29 47.74 26.74
CA ARG A 36 -9.07 47.06 26.25
C ARG A 36 -7.81 47.74 26.80
N ALA A 37 -7.76 49.10 26.75
CA ALA A 37 -6.62 49.85 27.23
C ALA A 37 -6.46 49.73 28.76
N ALA A 38 -7.57 49.83 29.48
CA ALA A 38 -7.62 49.66 30.95
C ALA A 38 -7.21 48.23 31.36
N TYR A 39 -7.69 47.24 30.66
CA TYR A 39 -7.32 45.82 30.89
C TYR A 39 -5.81 45.58 30.64
N SER A 40 -5.25 46.12 29.53
CA SER A 40 -3.82 46.03 29.26
C SER A 40 -3.02 46.74 30.38
N PHE A 41 -3.44 47.90 30.83
CA PHE A 41 -2.82 48.63 31.93
C PHE A 41 -2.81 47.80 33.24
N VAL A 42 -3.92 47.16 33.58
CA VAL A 42 -4.03 46.32 34.79
C VAL A 42 -3.06 45.11 34.70
N LEU A 43 -2.98 44.45 33.54
CA LEU A 43 -2.06 43.31 33.34
C LEU A 43 -0.59 43.79 33.39
N ASP A 44 -0.24 44.88 32.70
CA ASP A 44 1.12 45.44 32.68
C ASP A 44 1.57 45.91 34.07
N PHE A 45 0.65 46.51 34.83
CA PHE A 45 0.89 46.90 36.21
C PHE A 45 1.16 45.71 37.11
N TYR A 46 0.29 44.66 37.00
CA TYR A 46 0.46 43.40 37.75
C TYR A 46 1.78 42.70 37.40
N ALA A 47 2.10 42.61 36.12
CA ALA A 47 3.37 42.01 35.66
C ALA A 47 4.61 42.77 36.19
N LYS A 48 4.51 44.09 36.31
CA LYS A 48 5.63 44.92 36.76
C LYS A 48 5.80 45.00 38.26
N TYR A 49 4.69 45.05 39.02
CA TYR A 49 4.72 45.35 40.46
C TYR A 49 4.26 44.14 41.33
N GLY A 50 3.77 43.05 40.75
CA GLY A 50 3.27 41.87 41.46
C GLY A 50 1.98 42.15 42.27
N SER A 51 1.33 43.29 42.08
CA SER A 51 0.10 43.72 42.75
C SER A 51 -0.82 44.43 41.77
N LEU A 52 -2.14 44.39 42.03
CA LEU A 52 -3.11 45.11 41.20
C LEU A 52 -3.06 46.62 41.47
N PRO A 53 -3.32 47.46 40.46
CA PRO A 53 -3.48 48.92 40.67
C PRO A 53 -4.73 49.17 41.51
N SER A 54 -4.73 50.31 42.25
CA SER A 54 -5.95 50.73 42.97
C SER A 54 -7.03 51.18 41.98
N ILE A 55 -8.28 51.03 42.39
CA ILE A 55 -9.44 51.45 41.60
C ILE A 55 -9.33 52.93 41.24
N ASP A 56 -8.99 53.79 42.22
CA ASP A 56 -8.81 55.23 42.01
C ASP A 56 -7.73 55.56 40.95
N LEU A 57 -6.68 54.76 40.86
CA LEU A 57 -5.65 54.92 39.86
C LEU A 57 -6.18 54.57 38.47
N VAL A 58 -6.92 53.46 38.33
CA VAL A 58 -7.50 53.07 37.06
C VAL A 58 -8.57 54.04 36.59
N GLU A 59 -9.46 54.51 37.48
CA GLU A 59 -10.48 55.51 37.15
C GLU A 59 -9.87 56.87 36.78
N LYS A 60 -8.73 57.24 37.36
CA LYS A 60 -8.00 58.45 36.99
C LYS A 60 -7.36 58.37 35.61
N GLU A 61 -6.79 57.22 35.27
CA GLU A 61 -6.17 56.99 33.96
C GLU A 61 -7.20 56.73 32.85
N PHE A 62 -8.38 56.17 33.21
CA PHE A 62 -9.46 55.81 32.29
C PHE A 62 -10.82 56.37 32.83
N PRO A 63 -11.07 57.68 32.75
CA PRO A 63 -12.21 58.34 33.38
C PRO A 63 -13.58 57.89 32.83
N ASP A 64 -13.64 57.50 31.55
CA ASP A 64 -14.87 57.08 30.87
C ASP A 64 -15.18 55.58 31.07
N LEU A 65 -14.31 54.82 31.76
CA LEU A 65 -14.50 53.39 31.99
C LEU A 65 -15.70 53.11 32.86
N GLY A 66 -16.02 53.97 33.84
CA GLY A 66 -17.25 53.90 34.65
C GLY A 66 -17.41 52.58 35.41
N LEU A 67 -16.41 52.18 36.19
CA LEU A 67 -16.40 50.94 36.92
C LEU A 67 -17.54 50.88 37.96
N MET A 68 -18.33 49.85 37.88
CA MET A 68 -19.35 49.54 38.88
C MET A 68 -19.11 48.17 39.49
N TYR A 69 -19.48 47.97 40.76
CA TYR A 69 -19.29 46.69 41.45
C TYR A 69 -19.98 45.53 40.69
N ALA A 70 -19.20 44.55 40.26
CA ALA A 70 -19.66 43.39 39.57
C ALA A 70 -20.06 42.30 40.58
N LYS A 71 -21.27 41.76 40.50
CA LYS A 71 -21.84 40.80 41.46
C LYS A 71 -21.59 39.37 41.09
N GLU A 72 -21.64 39.05 39.80
CA GLU A 72 -21.51 37.72 39.26
C GLU A 72 -20.08 37.17 39.41
N PRO A 73 -19.88 35.85 39.42
CA PRO A 73 -18.55 35.23 39.43
C PRO A 73 -17.68 35.70 38.27
N ILE A 74 -16.36 35.72 38.48
CA ILE A 74 -15.44 36.17 37.45
C ILE A 74 -15.54 35.36 36.17
N ASP A 75 -15.75 34.03 36.28
CA ASP A 75 -15.93 33.13 35.14
C ASP A 75 -17.09 33.55 34.23
N PHE A 76 -18.19 34.04 34.79
CA PHE A 76 -19.29 34.55 34.00
C PHE A 76 -18.84 35.70 33.06
N TYR A 77 -18.04 36.61 33.54
CA TYR A 77 -17.54 37.72 32.72
C TYR A 77 -16.50 37.28 31.72
N ILE A 78 -15.62 36.34 32.11
CA ILE A 78 -14.63 35.73 31.21
C ILE A 78 -15.35 35.04 30.04
N ASP A 79 -16.33 34.17 30.33
CA ASP A 79 -17.11 33.47 29.31
C ASP A 79 -17.77 34.44 28.34
N ARG A 80 -18.35 35.52 28.83
CA ARG A 80 -19.00 36.56 28.00
C ARG A 80 -18.03 37.33 27.11
N VAL A 81 -16.86 37.62 27.59
CA VAL A 81 -15.79 38.28 26.80
C VAL A 81 -15.34 37.33 25.68
N ILE A 82 -15.08 36.05 26.01
CA ILE A 82 -14.67 35.04 25.02
C ILE A 82 -15.80 34.78 24.00
N GLU A 83 -17.05 34.62 24.43
CA GLU A 83 -18.20 34.46 23.52
C GLU A 83 -18.32 35.64 22.53
N THR A 84 -18.14 36.86 23.04
CA THR A 84 -18.23 38.08 22.22
C THR A 84 -17.09 38.15 21.22
N TYR A 85 -15.87 37.81 21.63
CA TYR A 85 -14.71 37.71 20.77
C TYR A 85 -14.93 36.68 19.66
N VAL A 86 -15.31 35.46 20.01
CA VAL A 86 -15.53 34.37 19.03
C VAL A 86 -16.61 34.77 18.02
N ARG A 87 -17.72 35.38 18.47
CA ARG A 87 -18.78 35.84 17.59
C ARG A 87 -18.30 36.90 16.61
N ASN A 88 -17.58 37.92 17.10
CA ASN A 88 -17.11 39.04 16.28
C ASN A 88 -16.04 38.58 15.31
N LYS A 89 -15.06 37.79 15.77
CA LYS A 89 -13.97 37.30 14.95
C LYS A 89 -14.45 36.28 13.93
N GLY A 90 -15.35 35.39 14.31
CA GLY A 90 -16.01 34.44 13.40
C GLY A 90 -16.80 35.15 12.28
N SER A 91 -17.54 36.24 12.64
CA SER A 91 -18.23 37.07 11.65
C SER A 91 -17.25 37.82 10.72
N GLU A 92 -16.13 38.30 11.24
CA GLU A 92 -15.06 38.94 10.45
C GLU A 92 -14.45 37.93 9.45
N ILE A 93 -14.16 36.69 9.90
CA ILE A 93 -13.60 35.64 9.05
C ILE A 93 -14.56 35.32 7.89
N LEU A 94 -15.85 35.16 8.17
CA LEU A 94 -16.85 34.89 7.15
C LEU A 94 -16.98 36.05 6.15
N THR A 95 -16.98 37.28 6.64
CA THR A 95 -17.15 38.50 5.82
C THR A 95 -15.93 38.77 4.95
N SER A 96 -14.72 38.66 5.51
CA SER A 96 -13.47 38.91 4.79
C SER A 96 -13.22 37.90 3.67
N ASN A 97 -13.66 36.66 3.88
CA ASN A 97 -13.50 35.59 2.91
C ASN A 97 -14.67 35.42 1.94
N ALA A 98 -15.78 36.19 2.11
CA ALA A 98 -16.98 36.07 1.29
C ALA A 98 -16.69 36.26 -0.21
N ARG A 99 -15.82 37.22 -0.57
CA ARG A 99 -15.45 37.46 -1.97
C ARG A 99 -14.64 36.31 -2.57
N LEU A 100 -13.73 35.72 -1.80
CA LEU A 100 -12.93 34.56 -2.21
C LEU A 100 -13.84 33.34 -2.41
N LEU A 101 -14.76 33.12 -1.47
CA LEU A 101 -15.77 32.06 -1.56
C LEU A 101 -16.62 32.16 -2.84
N MET A 102 -17.00 33.36 -3.26
CA MET A 102 -17.78 33.59 -4.48
C MET A 102 -16.99 33.43 -5.78
N THR A 103 -15.69 33.67 -5.77
CA THR A 103 -14.83 33.63 -6.96
C THR A 103 -14.07 32.32 -7.13
N LYS A 104 -13.68 31.70 -6.01
CA LYS A 104 -12.94 30.44 -5.92
C LYS A 104 -13.46 29.64 -4.71
N PRO A 105 -14.58 28.92 -4.87
CA PRO A 105 -15.29 28.31 -3.75
C PRO A 105 -14.44 27.40 -2.88
N ASP A 106 -13.62 26.52 -3.48
CA ASP A 106 -12.79 25.56 -2.76
C ASP A 106 -11.72 26.24 -1.92
N GLU A 107 -11.00 27.21 -2.50
CA GLU A 107 -9.97 28.00 -1.82
C GLU A 107 -10.58 28.86 -0.70
N GLY A 108 -11.78 29.42 -0.93
CA GLY A 108 -12.53 30.21 0.04
C GLY A 108 -13.02 29.38 1.22
N LEU A 109 -13.55 28.20 0.98
CA LEU A 109 -13.98 27.26 2.03
C LEU A 109 -12.81 26.80 2.89
N GLU A 110 -11.69 26.42 2.26
CA GLU A 110 -10.51 25.94 3.00
C GLU A 110 -9.92 27.04 3.89
N ARG A 111 -9.87 28.27 3.41
CA ARG A 111 -9.39 29.40 4.20
C ARG A 111 -10.30 29.72 5.37
N ILE A 112 -11.64 29.77 5.17
CA ILE A 112 -12.61 29.97 6.26
C ILE A 112 -12.43 28.88 7.32
N ARG A 113 -12.30 27.63 6.89
CA ARG A 113 -12.13 26.47 7.77
C ARG A 113 -10.88 26.58 8.63
N THR A 114 -9.74 26.93 8.01
CA THR A 114 -8.48 27.10 8.69
C THR A 114 -8.53 28.26 9.72
N GLU A 115 -9.07 29.43 9.35
CA GLU A 115 -9.17 30.59 10.24
C GLU A 115 -10.18 30.34 11.39
N LEU A 116 -11.30 29.62 11.16
CA LEU A 116 -12.23 29.23 12.22
C LEU A 116 -11.62 28.18 13.18
N ALA A 117 -10.85 27.24 12.68
CA ALA A 117 -10.15 26.27 13.53
C ALA A 117 -9.12 26.96 14.43
N GLN A 118 -8.37 27.94 13.89
CA GLN A 118 -7.44 28.76 14.67
C GLN A 118 -8.17 29.54 15.77
N LEU A 119 -9.32 30.13 15.47
CA LEU A 119 -10.15 30.84 16.44
C LEU A 119 -10.63 29.93 17.58
N THR A 120 -10.97 28.68 17.27
CA THR A 120 -11.37 27.68 18.27
C THR A 120 -10.23 27.37 19.26
N ILE A 121 -8.99 27.29 18.75
CA ILE A 121 -7.79 27.07 19.55
C ILE A 121 -7.51 28.26 20.47
N GLU A 122 -7.67 29.47 19.98
CA GLU A 122 -7.47 30.71 20.76
C GLU A 122 -8.51 30.89 21.86
N ALA A 123 -9.74 30.46 21.62
CA ALA A 123 -10.85 30.57 22.55
C ALA A 123 -10.81 29.55 23.70
N ASN A 124 -10.12 28.42 23.53
CA ASN A 124 -10.03 27.33 24.52
C ASN A 124 -8.56 27.02 24.88
N PRO A 125 -7.86 27.90 25.60
CA PRO A 125 -6.51 27.62 26.05
C PRO A 125 -6.48 26.51 27.10
N THR A 126 -5.43 25.69 27.12
CA THR A 126 -5.16 24.68 28.14
C THR A 126 -5.07 25.33 29.55
N GLN A 127 -5.72 24.72 30.55
CA GLN A 127 -5.65 25.18 31.94
C GLN A 127 -4.25 24.89 32.52
N ASP A 128 -3.68 25.88 33.21
CA ASP A 128 -2.48 25.69 34.00
C ASP A 128 -2.87 24.96 35.31
N THR A 129 -2.08 23.96 35.72
CA THR A 129 -2.37 23.16 36.93
C THR A 129 -1.51 23.64 38.08
N ASN A 130 -2.11 24.10 39.16
CA ASN A 130 -1.40 24.37 40.41
C ASN A 130 -1.04 23.05 41.10
N PHE A 131 0.26 22.77 41.26
CA PHE A 131 0.75 21.52 41.83
C PHE A 131 0.24 21.28 43.27
N VAL A 132 0.15 22.33 44.09
CA VAL A 132 -0.30 22.20 45.49
C VAL A 132 -1.82 22.01 45.55
N GLU A 133 -2.59 22.78 44.81
CA GLU A 133 -4.07 22.70 44.75
C GLU A 133 -4.56 21.38 44.17
N SER A 134 -3.81 20.79 43.23
CA SER A 134 -4.14 19.50 42.60
C SER A 134 -3.75 18.26 43.48
N ALA A 135 -3.23 18.46 44.68
CA ALA A 135 -2.74 17.36 45.52
C ALA A 135 -3.83 16.30 45.82
N GLN A 136 -5.05 16.74 46.13
CA GLN A 136 -6.15 15.83 46.38
C GLN A 136 -6.52 15.03 45.12
N ALA A 137 -6.63 15.69 43.98
CA ALA A 137 -6.93 15.03 42.70
C ALA A 137 -5.87 13.98 42.32
N ARG A 138 -4.58 14.25 42.58
CA ARG A 138 -3.50 13.27 42.38
C ARG A 138 -3.60 12.08 43.35
N LEU A 139 -3.97 12.32 44.60
CA LEU A 139 -4.21 11.26 45.56
C LEU A 139 -5.40 10.38 45.15
N ASP A 140 -6.50 11.01 44.73
CA ASP A 140 -7.69 10.29 44.28
C ASP A 140 -7.37 9.47 43.02
N ARG A 141 -6.59 10.00 42.10
CA ARG A 141 -6.10 9.28 40.91
C ARG A 141 -5.23 8.08 41.29
N TYR A 142 -4.27 8.25 42.25
CA TYR A 142 -3.45 7.14 42.74
C TYR A 142 -4.32 6.03 43.40
N LEU A 143 -5.30 6.39 44.22
CA LEU A 143 -6.21 5.45 44.84
C LEU A 143 -7.09 4.72 43.84
N TYR A 144 -7.52 5.42 42.77
CA TYR A 144 -8.24 4.82 41.64
C TYR A 144 -7.37 3.76 40.97
N LEU A 145 -6.14 4.11 40.59
CA LEU A 145 -5.19 3.18 39.93
C LEU A 145 -4.88 1.97 40.80
N LYS A 146 -4.66 2.19 42.09
CA LYS A 146 -4.44 1.11 43.07
C LYS A 146 -5.61 0.11 43.14
N ASN A 147 -6.84 0.57 42.93
CA ASN A 147 -8.04 -0.26 42.97
C ASN A 147 -8.40 -0.87 41.62
N LEU A 148 -7.91 -0.31 40.51
CA LEU A 148 -8.23 -0.73 39.15
C LEU A 148 -7.74 -2.16 38.85
N LYS A 149 -6.61 -2.58 39.46
CA LYS A 149 -5.97 -3.90 39.25
C LYS A 149 -5.85 -4.30 37.76
N GLY A 150 -5.67 -3.34 36.86
CA GLY A 150 -5.64 -3.58 35.42
C GLY A 150 -5.10 -2.39 34.65
N ILE A 151 -5.36 -2.39 33.36
CA ILE A 151 -4.91 -1.38 32.39
C ILE A 151 -5.75 -0.13 32.57
N ASP A 152 -5.11 1.03 32.69
CA ASP A 152 -5.74 2.33 32.87
C ASP A 152 -6.11 3.02 31.53
N GLY A 153 -5.30 2.80 30.50
CA GLY A 153 -5.52 3.31 29.15
C GLY A 153 -6.34 2.37 28.26
N ILE A 154 -6.41 2.71 27.00
CA ILE A 154 -7.02 1.87 25.95
C ILE A 154 -6.13 0.65 25.71
N PRO A 155 -6.60 -0.59 25.97
CA PRO A 155 -5.79 -1.79 25.80
C PRO A 155 -5.47 -2.05 24.31
N THR A 156 -4.31 -2.65 24.05
CA THR A 156 -3.91 -3.15 22.73
C THR A 156 -4.13 -4.67 22.66
N PRO A 157 -4.07 -5.28 21.48
CA PRO A 157 -4.22 -6.74 21.34
C PRO A 157 -3.07 -7.54 21.97
N TRP A 158 -2.03 -6.90 22.48
CA TRP A 158 -0.82 -7.55 23.01
C TRP A 158 -0.60 -7.20 24.49
N ASP A 159 -0.64 -8.20 25.35
CA ASP A 159 -0.50 -8.02 26.80
C ASP A 159 0.84 -7.37 27.18
N ILE A 160 1.93 -7.72 26.49
CA ILE A 160 3.27 -7.12 26.71
C ILE A 160 3.23 -5.60 26.48
N VAL A 161 2.54 -5.13 25.44
CA VAL A 161 2.37 -3.68 25.21
C VAL A 161 1.57 -3.06 26.35
N ASN A 162 0.50 -3.74 26.76
CA ASN A 162 -0.36 -3.27 27.83
C ASN A 162 0.34 -3.19 29.18
N GLU A 163 1.23 -4.15 29.48
CA GLU A 163 2.07 -4.14 30.68
C GLU A 163 3.10 -3.01 30.65
N ALA A 164 3.74 -2.77 29.48
CA ALA A 164 4.76 -1.73 29.32
C ALA A 164 4.17 -0.32 29.33
N THR A 165 2.98 -0.11 28.75
CA THR A 165 2.36 1.22 28.55
C THR A 165 1.17 1.49 29.48
N MET A 166 0.63 0.49 30.16
CA MET A 166 -0.67 0.51 30.85
C MET A 166 -1.85 0.85 29.89
N GLY A 167 -1.69 0.54 28.57
CA GLY A 167 -2.59 0.92 27.49
C GLY A 167 -2.25 2.28 26.88
N PHE A 168 -2.97 2.71 25.87
CA PHE A 168 -2.83 4.05 25.27
C PHE A 168 -3.68 5.07 26.02
N HIS A 169 -3.07 6.18 26.43
CA HIS A 169 -3.72 7.18 27.27
C HIS A 169 -4.20 8.40 26.44
N ASP A 170 -5.14 9.11 27.02
CA ASP A 170 -5.58 10.40 26.47
C ASP A 170 -4.39 11.33 26.27
N GLU A 171 -4.47 12.19 25.26
CA GLU A 171 -3.42 13.14 24.87
C GLU A 171 -2.15 12.53 24.29
N GLU A 172 -2.03 11.20 24.19
CA GLU A 172 -0.84 10.56 23.63
C GLU A 172 -0.82 10.58 22.10
N PHE A 173 0.39 10.80 21.58
CA PHE A 173 0.71 10.56 20.17
C PHE A 173 1.62 9.34 20.07
N ILE A 174 1.10 8.28 19.48
CA ILE A 174 1.77 7.00 19.27
C ILE A 174 2.21 6.91 17.81
N ALA A 175 3.51 6.82 17.56
CA ALA A 175 4.05 6.63 16.21
C ALA A 175 4.49 5.17 16.01
N ILE A 176 3.91 4.52 15.02
CA ILE A 176 4.34 3.21 14.56
C ILE A 176 5.24 3.41 13.34
N VAL A 177 6.50 3.03 13.48
CA VAL A 177 7.51 3.24 12.44
C VAL A 177 7.85 1.91 11.81
N SER A 178 7.59 1.78 10.53
CA SER A 178 8.02 0.62 9.77
C SER A 178 8.96 1.05 8.65
N ARG A 179 9.69 0.08 8.09
CA ARG A 179 10.36 0.37 6.83
C ARG A 179 9.32 0.80 5.79
N PRO A 180 9.55 1.89 5.03
CA PRO A 180 8.68 2.24 3.91
C PRO A 180 8.55 1.04 3.02
N GLY A 181 7.42 0.73 2.41
CA GLY A 181 7.19 -0.37 1.43
C GLY A 181 8.50 -0.88 0.82
N VAL A 182 9.36 -1.39 1.69
CA VAL A 182 10.80 -1.55 1.47
C VAL A 182 10.98 -2.51 0.36
N GLY A 183 11.81 -2.13 -0.61
CA GLY A 183 12.33 -3.06 -1.58
C GLY A 183 11.45 -3.35 -2.78
N LYS A 184 10.59 -2.44 -3.23
CA LYS A 184 9.69 -2.68 -4.37
C LYS A 184 10.00 -1.85 -5.60
N ALA A 185 11.03 -0.98 -5.53
CA ALA A 185 11.32 -0.06 -6.59
C ALA A 185 11.80 -0.80 -7.84
N GLN A 186 11.11 -0.56 -8.94
CA GLN A 186 11.47 -1.00 -10.28
C GLN A 186 11.65 0.21 -11.20
N PRO A 187 12.46 0.10 -12.25
CA PRO A 187 12.64 1.15 -13.24
C PRO A 187 11.32 1.60 -13.87
N LEU A 188 11.22 2.88 -14.26
CA LEU A 188 10.04 3.40 -14.92
C LEU A 188 9.77 2.74 -16.29
N ASP A 189 10.79 2.14 -16.89
CA ASP A 189 10.73 1.38 -18.16
C ASP A 189 10.45 -0.12 -17.96
N SER A 190 10.41 -0.65 -16.73
CA SER A 190 9.96 -2.02 -16.45
C SER A 190 8.51 -2.24 -16.89
N ILE A 191 8.23 -3.42 -17.37
CA ILE A 191 6.88 -3.79 -17.83
C ILE A 191 6.05 -4.31 -16.65
N VAL A 192 4.82 -3.84 -16.54
CA VAL A 192 3.80 -4.35 -15.61
C VAL A 192 2.63 -4.90 -16.42
N ILE A 193 2.12 -6.06 -16.03
CA ILE A 193 1.04 -6.74 -16.74
C ILE A 193 -0.30 -6.17 -16.27
N THR A 194 -1.01 -5.48 -17.17
CA THR A 194 -2.27 -4.79 -16.88
C THR A 194 -3.47 -5.44 -17.59
N GLU A 195 -4.70 -5.02 -17.22
CA GLU A 195 -5.94 -5.45 -17.86
C GLU A 195 -5.94 -5.26 -19.38
N THR A 196 -5.26 -4.23 -19.87
CA THR A 196 -5.18 -3.89 -21.30
C THR A 196 -3.95 -4.48 -22.00
N GLY A 197 -3.10 -5.21 -21.27
CA GLY A 197 -1.83 -5.76 -21.76
C GLY A 197 -0.62 -5.19 -21.03
N PRO A 198 0.60 -5.47 -21.50
CA PRO A 198 1.84 -4.98 -20.90
C PRO A 198 1.96 -3.45 -21.00
N ARG A 199 2.27 -2.76 -19.88
CA ARG A 199 2.51 -1.31 -19.83
C ARG A 199 3.78 -0.99 -19.05
N MET A 200 4.44 0.12 -19.38
CA MET A 200 5.61 0.59 -18.62
C MET A 200 5.20 1.06 -17.23
N MET A 201 5.99 0.72 -16.21
CA MET A 201 5.81 1.08 -14.80
C MET A 201 5.56 2.59 -14.64
N GLY A 202 6.33 3.45 -15.30
CA GLY A 202 6.20 4.91 -15.24
C GLY A 202 4.92 5.49 -15.88
N THR A 203 4.11 4.67 -16.58
CA THR A 203 2.85 5.10 -17.19
C THR A 203 1.61 4.75 -16.38
N LEU A 204 1.79 4.00 -15.29
CA LEU A 204 0.70 3.58 -14.41
C LEU A 204 0.12 4.76 -13.64
N ARG A 205 -1.18 4.66 -13.34
CA ARG A 205 -1.93 5.62 -12.53
C ARG A 205 -2.68 4.89 -11.44
N ILE A 206 -3.00 5.58 -10.35
CA ILE A 206 -3.91 5.06 -9.33
C ILE A 206 -5.26 4.78 -9.99
N GLY A 207 -5.83 3.60 -9.71
CA GLY A 207 -7.03 3.08 -10.35
C GLY A 207 -6.78 2.19 -11.57
N ASP A 208 -5.55 2.15 -12.14
CA ASP A 208 -5.20 1.16 -13.16
C ASP A 208 -5.26 -0.26 -12.55
N LYS A 209 -5.61 -1.24 -13.39
CA LYS A 209 -5.69 -2.64 -12.96
C LYS A 209 -4.51 -3.44 -13.47
N VAL A 210 -3.83 -4.11 -12.56
CA VAL A 210 -2.67 -4.98 -12.82
C VAL A 210 -2.97 -6.41 -12.37
N PHE A 211 -2.28 -7.38 -12.92
CA PHE A 211 -2.47 -8.78 -12.51
C PHE A 211 -1.58 -9.14 -11.32
N GLY A 212 -2.16 -9.86 -10.35
CA GLY A 212 -1.47 -10.46 -9.22
C GLY A 212 -0.94 -11.86 -9.50
N LYS A 213 -0.20 -12.42 -8.55
CA LYS A 213 0.29 -13.82 -8.60
C LYS A 213 -0.82 -14.83 -8.85
N ASP A 214 -2.03 -14.58 -8.35
CA ASP A 214 -3.21 -15.42 -8.51
C ASP A 214 -3.86 -15.32 -9.92
N GLY A 215 -3.25 -14.58 -10.83
CA GLY A 215 -3.76 -14.31 -12.17
C GLY A 215 -5.01 -13.45 -12.22
N ALA A 216 -5.48 -12.91 -11.09
CA ALA A 216 -6.63 -12.00 -11.02
C ALA A 216 -6.21 -10.54 -11.15
N LEU A 217 -7.16 -9.66 -11.50
CA LEU A 217 -6.95 -8.22 -11.57
C LEU A 217 -6.99 -7.60 -10.18
N HIS A 218 -6.01 -6.72 -9.93
CA HIS A 218 -5.85 -5.93 -8.73
C HIS A 218 -5.69 -4.46 -9.09
N GLU A 219 -6.28 -3.58 -8.30
CA GLU A 219 -6.20 -2.15 -8.54
C GLU A 219 -4.90 -1.56 -7.98
N VAL A 220 -4.25 -0.68 -8.74
CA VAL A 220 -3.13 0.13 -8.27
C VAL A 220 -3.68 1.18 -7.31
N THR A 221 -3.37 1.05 -6.04
CA THR A 221 -3.87 1.92 -4.97
C THR A 221 -2.92 3.05 -4.61
N GLY A 222 -1.65 2.95 -5.02
CA GLY A 222 -0.66 4.01 -4.78
C GLY A 222 0.52 3.91 -5.74
N ILE A 223 1.15 5.07 -6.00
CA ILE A 223 2.35 5.22 -6.83
C ILE A 223 3.36 6.08 -6.07
N TYR A 224 4.57 5.57 -5.89
CA TYR A 224 5.61 6.20 -5.07
C TYR A 224 6.90 6.33 -5.87
N PRO A 225 7.16 7.51 -6.47
CA PRO A 225 8.44 7.78 -7.13
C PRO A 225 9.60 7.65 -6.15
N GLN A 226 10.60 6.86 -6.49
CA GLN A 226 11.78 6.59 -5.67
C GLN A 226 13.02 7.37 -6.15
N GLY A 227 12.91 8.10 -7.25
CA GLY A 227 13.99 8.83 -7.87
C GLY A 227 15.08 7.90 -8.44
N LEU A 228 16.27 8.45 -8.60
CA LEU A 228 17.39 7.76 -9.24
C LEU A 228 18.04 6.75 -8.28
N GLN A 229 17.85 5.45 -8.52
CA GLN A 229 18.35 4.33 -7.71
C GLN A 229 19.42 3.52 -8.48
N ASP A 230 20.26 2.79 -7.73
CA ASP A 230 21.10 1.75 -8.30
C ASP A 230 20.23 0.63 -8.86
N CYS A 231 20.46 0.26 -10.11
CA CYS A 231 19.66 -0.71 -10.85
C CYS A 231 20.42 -2.00 -11.05
N TYR A 232 19.77 -3.11 -10.77
CA TYR A 232 20.31 -4.45 -10.92
C TYR A 232 19.44 -5.25 -11.89
N ARG A 233 20.08 -5.95 -12.81
CA ARG A 233 19.44 -6.90 -13.71
C ARG A 233 19.49 -8.27 -13.08
N VAL A 234 18.33 -8.89 -12.94
CA VAL A 234 18.14 -10.24 -12.40
C VAL A 234 17.74 -11.17 -13.52
N GLU A 235 18.53 -12.22 -13.76
CA GLU A 235 18.29 -13.22 -14.80
C GLU A 235 17.88 -14.55 -14.17
N PHE A 236 16.96 -15.24 -14.81
CA PHE A 236 16.40 -16.52 -14.34
C PHE A 236 16.76 -17.69 -15.24
N THR A 237 16.53 -18.92 -14.74
CA THR A 237 16.84 -20.20 -15.44
C THR A 237 16.18 -20.35 -16.80
N ASP A 238 15.02 -19.70 -17.01
CA ASP A 238 14.31 -19.70 -18.29
C ASP A 238 14.80 -18.60 -19.26
N GLY A 239 15.84 -17.86 -18.88
CA GLY A 239 16.41 -16.74 -19.65
C GLY A 239 15.57 -15.46 -19.56
N SER A 240 14.50 -15.44 -18.77
CA SER A 240 13.76 -14.21 -18.48
C SER A 240 14.60 -13.26 -17.62
N VAL A 241 14.35 -11.97 -17.78
CA VAL A 241 15.10 -10.90 -17.10
C VAL A 241 14.15 -9.87 -16.56
N THR A 242 14.41 -9.37 -15.35
CA THR A 242 13.74 -8.16 -14.82
C THR A 242 14.77 -7.25 -14.16
N GLU A 243 14.39 -6.01 -13.90
CA GLU A 243 15.27 -5.01 -13.31
C GLU A 243 14.67 -4.44 -12.03
N CYS A 244 15.49 -4.23 -11.00
CA CYS A 244 15.03 -3.69 -9.72
C CYS A 244 16.17 -3.04 -8.92
N CYS A 245 15.86 -2.39 -7.79
CA CYS A 245 16.88 -1.93 -6.84
C CYS A 245 17.40 -3.07 -5.96
N LEU A 246 18.47 -2.82 -5.21
CA LEU A 246 19.08 -3.82 -4.31
C LEU A 246 18.14 -4.25 -3.19
N GLU A 247 17.32 -3.32 -2.71
CA GLU A 247 16.32 -3.51 -1.65
C GLU A 247 15.04 -4.15 -2.16
N HIS A 248 14.97 -4.52 -3.44
CA HIS A 248 13.76 -5.14 -4.02
C HIS A 248 13.47 -6.49 -3.37
N LEU A 249 12.23 -6.63 -2.87
CA LEU A 249 11.79 -7.83 -2.17
C LEU A 249 11.41 -8.95 -3.14
N TRP A 250 12.01 -10.09 -2.94
CA TRP A 250 11.77 -11.31 -3.68
C TRP A 250 11.12 -12.36 -2.79
N THR A 251 9.96 -12.84 -3.17
CA THR A 251 9.39 -14.06 -2.58
C THR A 251 10.10 -15.26 -3.21
N VAL A 252 10.90 -15.99 -2.44
CA VAL A 252 11.73 -17.11 -2.90
C VAL A 252 11.59 -18.32 -1.99
N LYS A 253 11.88 -19.51 -2.51
CA LYS A 253 12.13 -20.70 -1.69
C LYS A 253 13.49 -21.28 -2.02
N GLN A 254 14.16 -21.90 -1.04
CA GLN A 254 15.36 -22.65 -1.29
C GLN A 254 15.00 -23.98 -1.96
N VAL A 255 15.76 -24.36 -2.98
CA VAL A 255 15.58 -25.65 -3.68
C VAL A 255 15.67 -26.80 -2.68
N GLY A 256 14.64 -27.67 -2.69
CA GLY A 256 14.49 -28.78 -1.73
C GLY A 256 13.63 -28.46 -0.52
N THR A 257 13.14 -27.21 -0.37
CA THR A 257 12.14 -26.82 0.62
C THR A 257 10.79 -26.51 -0.02
N ASN A 258 9.71 -26.54 0.76
CA ASN A 258 8.38 -26.18 0.28
C ASN A 258 7.91 -24.79 0.74
N GLU A 259 8.71 -24.10 1.56
CA GLU A 259 8.34 -22.82 2.15
C GLU A 259 8.92 -21.64 1.34
N PHE A 260 8.06 -20.69 1.01
CA PHE A 260 8.45 -19.43 0.39
C PHE A 260 8.72 -18.38 1.47
N VAL A 261 9.83 -17.69 1.31
CA VAL A 261 10.27 -16.59 2.17
C VAL A 261 10.45 -15.34 1.33
N THR A 262 10.31 -14.17 1.93
CA THR A 262 10.54 -12.89 1.24
C THR A 262 11.88 -12.32 1.69
N MET A 263 12.79 -12.05 0.76
CA MET A 263 14.12 -11.50 1.00
C MET A 263 14.44 -10.37 0.01
N THR A 264 15.29 -9.42 0.41
CA THR A 264 15.80 -8.41 -0.51
C THR A 264 16.77 -9.03 -1.51
N LEU A 265 16.97 -8.35 -2.66
CA LEU A 265 17.99 -8.77 -3.62
C LEU A 265 19.39 -8.80 -3.00
N GLY A 266 19.68 -7.82 -2.10
CA GLY A 266 20.96 -7.77 -1.36
C GLY A 266 21.16 -9.01 -0.51
N GLU A 267 20.16 -9.43 0.24
CA GLU A 267 20.20 -10.63 1.08
C GLU A 267 20.38 -11.91 0.27
N LEU A 268 19.77 -12.00 -0.91
CA LEU A 268 19.97 -13.13 -1.82
C LEU A 268 21.42 -13.21 -2.29
N LEU A 269 22.04 -12.05 -2.57
CA LEU A 269 23.45 -11.98 -2.95
C LEU A 269 24.37 -12.37 -1.80
N ASP A 270 24.11 -11.92 -0.56
CA ASP A 270 24.89 -12.26 0.63
C ASP A 270 24.85 -13.77 0.94
N LYS A 271 23.70 -14.41 0.76
CA LYS A 271 23.54 -15.87 0.92
C LYS A 271 24.11 -16.67 -0.24
N GLY A 272 24.49 -15.99 -1.33
CA GLY A 272 24.93 -16.59 -2.59
C GLY A 272 23.78 -17.11 -3.44
N LEU A 273 23.96 -17.04 -4.76
CA LEU A 273 22.95 -17.50 -5.71
C LEU A 273 23.03 -19.01 -5.98
N TYR A 274 24.16 -19.63 -5.67
CA TYR A 274 24.45 -21.04 -5.95
C TYR A 274 24.82 -21.82 -4.70
N LYS A 275 24.32 -23.06 -4.63
CA LYS A 275 24.75 -24.07 -3.65
C LYS A 275 25.13 -25.34 -4.41
N GLU A 276 26.34 -25.86 -4.16
CA GLU A 276 26.85 -27.08 -4.83
C GLU A 276 26.80 -27.01 -6.38
N GLY A 277 26.96 -25.80 -6.94
CA GLY A 277 26.94 -25.56 -8.39
C GLY A 277 25.55 -25.45 -9.01
N GLN A 278 24.47 -25.50 -8.22
CA GLN A 278 23.10 -25.31 -8.68
C GLN A 278 22.50 -24.01 -8.15
N ALA A 279 21.68 -23.34 -8.98
CA ALA A 279 20.91 -22.17 -8.56
C ALA A 279 19.96 -22.57 -7.43
N GLN A 280 20.07 -21.90 -6.27
CA GLN A 280 19.39 -22.33 -5.04
C GLN A 280 18.08 -21.62 -4.74
N TRP A 281 17.78 -20.49 -5.39
CA TRP A 281 16.62 -19.67 -5.09
C TRP A 281 15.57 -19.76 -6.20
N GLU A 282 14.40 -20.30 -5.87
CA GLU A 282 13.26 -20.44 -6.76
C GLU A 282 12.18 -19.43 -6.41
N ILE A 283 11.70 -18.65 -7.40
CA ILE A 283 10.59 -17.72 -7.25
C ILE A 283 9.25 -18.39 -7.57
N PRO A 284 8.12 -17.92 -7.00
CA PRO A 284 6.81 -18.48 -7.35
C PRO A 284 6.47 -18.19 -8.81
N ILE A 285 5.80 -19.14 -9.44
CA ILE A 285 5.21 -18.96 -10.77
C ILE A 285 3.80 -18.39 -10.60
N ALA A 286 3.44 -17.40 -11.44
CA ALA A 286 2.09 -16.85 -11.47
C ALA A 286 1.06 -17.88 -11.96
N GLU A 287 -0.16 -17.80 -11.46
CA GLU A 287 -1.29 -18.52 -12.04
C GLU A 287 -1.66 -17.92 -13.42
N ALA A 288 -2.43 -18.65 -14.22
CA ALA A 288 -2.84 -18.14 -15.52
C ALA A 288 -3.63 -16.83 -15.41
N VAL A 289 -3.18 -15.81 -16.12
CA VAL A 289 -3.76 -14.46 -16.11
C VAL A 289 -5.19 -14.49 -16.69
N GLN A 290 -6.14 -13.85 -15.99
CA GLN A 290 -7.57 -13.91 -16.31
C GLN A 290 -8.00 -12.64 -17.08
N TYR A 291 -7.54 -12.50 -18.32
CA TYR A 291 -8.04 -11.44 -19.21
C TYR A 291 -9.54 -11.56 -19.47
N PRO A 292 -10.24 -10.44 -19.66
CA PRO A 292 -11.67 -10.45 -19.96
C PRO A 292 -11.96 -11.15 -21.30
N VAL A 293 -13.20 -11.65 -21.43
CA VAL A 293 -13.68 -12.24 -22.69
C VAL A 293 -13.74 -11.16 -23.77
N LYS A 294 -13.18 -11.47 -24.93
CA LYS A 294 -13.21 -10.61 -26.13
C LYS A 294 -13.86 -11.36 -27.27
N ASP A 295 -14.57 -10.62 -28.12
CA ASP A 295 -15.05 -11.16 -29.39
C ASP A 295 -13.86 -11.27 -30.34
N LEU A 296 -13.58 -12.49 -30.81
CA LEU A 296 -12.50 -12.79 -31.73
C LEU A 296 -13.10 -13.19 -33.08
N GLU A 297 -12.69 -12.49 -34.12
CA GLU A 297 -13.24 -12.70 -35.48
C GLU A 297 -12.87 -14.05 -36.08
N LEU A 298 -11.69 -14.58 -35.73
CA LEU A 298 -11.20 -15.88 -36.16
C LEU A 298 -11.02 -16.78 -34.94
N ASP A 299 -11.40 -18.06 -35.08
CA ASP A 299 -11.17 -19.05 -34.01
C ASP A 299 -9.68 -19.10 -33.63
N PRO A 300 -9.32 -19.05 -32.34
CA PRO A 300 -7.92 -19.01 -31.88
C PRO A 300 -7.09 -20.21 -32.35
N TYR A 301 -7.66 -21.42 -32.40
CA TYR A 301 -6.98 -22.60 -32.91
C TYR A 301 -6.64 -22.44 -34.39
N VAL A 302 -7.58 -21.95 -35.19
CA VAL A 302 -7.39 -21.70 -36.62
C VAL A 302 -6.28 -20.68 -36.84
N LEU A 303 -6.28 -19.60 -36.05
CA LEU A 303 -5.21 -18.60 -36.12
C LEU A 303 -3.84 -19.23 -35.76
N GLY A 304 -3.76 -20.03 -34.71
CA GLY A 304 -2.54 -20.74 -34.30
C GLY A 304 -1.98 -21.61 -35.44
N CYS A 305 -2.84 -22.42 -36.08
CA CYS A 305 -2.46 -23.23 -37.22
C CYS A 305 -1.96 -22.38 -38.40
N MET A 306 -2.59 -21.22 -38.67
CA MET A 306 -2.16 -20.33 -39.77
C MET A 306 -0.85 -19.60 -39.46
N LEU A 307 -0.59 -19.31 -38.19
CA LEU A 307 0.70 -18.74 -37.76
C LEU A 307 1.84 -19.75 -37.84
N ALA A 308 1.60 -21.03 -37.59
CA ALA A 308 2.56 -22.10 -37.77
C ALA A 308 2.66 -22.48 -39.26
N ASP A 309 1.83 -23.36 -39.74
CA ASP A 309 1.85 -24.02 -41.04
C ASP A 309 1.13 -23.23 -42.17
N GLY A 310 0.68 -22.00 -41.90
CA GLY A 310 -0.03 -21.20 -42.91
C GLY A 310 0.90 -20.47 -43.89
N SER A 311 0.59 -20.51 -45.21
CA SER A 311 1.12 -19.57 -46.17
C SER A 311 0.18 -18.36 -46.27
N LEU A 312 0.66 -17.19 -45.81
CA LEU A 312 -0.13 -15.96 -45.70
C LEU A 312 0.03 -15.02 -46.92
N ARG A 313 0.66 -15.51 -48.01
CA ARG A 313 1.00 -14.76 -49.21
C ARG A 313 0.37 -15.37 -50.45
N GLY A 314 -0.09 -14.53 -51.35
CA GLY A 314 -0.70 -15.00 -52.58
C GLY A 314 -1.98 -15.81 -52.30
N THR A 315 -2.01 -17.07 -52.76
CA THR A 315 -3.06 -18.01 -52.36
C THR A 315 -2.82 -18.45 -50.92
N ILE A 316 -3.79 -18.20 -50.04
CA ILE A 316 -3.70 -18.63 -48.64
C ILE A 316 -3.80 -20.14 -48.56
N LYS A 317 -2.83 -20.78 -47.93
CA LYS A 317 -2.75 -22.24 -47.79
C LYS A 317 -2.46 -22.64 -46.35
N PHE A 318 -2.98 -23.76 -45.98
CA PHE A 318 -2.62 -24.49 -44.74
C PHE A 318 -1.89 -25.77 -45.14
N LEU A 319 -0.69 -25.97 -44.58
CA LEU A 319 0.27 -27.01 -44.98
C LEU A 319 0.42 -28.03 -43.84
N ASN A 320 -0.51 -28.95 -43.72
CA ASN A 320 -0.46 -29.99 -42.69
C ASN A 320 -1.08 -31.29 -43.21
N GLY A 321 -0.47 -32.44 -42.94
CA GLY A 321 -0.91 -33.74 -43.37
C GLY A 321 -1.54 -34.62 -42.29
N GLU A 322 -1.62 -34.09 -41.04
CA GLU A 322 -2.22 -34.86 -39.92
C GLU A 322 -3.73 -34.68 -39.90
N GLN A 323 -4.42 -35.79 -40.07
CA GLN A 323 -5.87 -35.81 -40.31
C GLN A 323 -6.64 -35.18 -39.13
N ASP A 324 -6.27 -35.46 -37.87
CA ASP A 324 -6.92 -34.93 -36.68
C ASP A 324 -6.76 -33.41 -36.57
N VAL A 325 -5.56 -32.86 -36.90
CA VAL A 325 -5.29 -31.43 -36.94
C VAL A 325 -6.08 -30.76 -38.06
N VAL A 326 -6.08 -31.38 -39.25
CA VAL A 326 -6.82 -30.87 -40.43
C VAL A 326 -8.33 -30.89 -40.19
N ASP A 327 -8.88 -31.94 -39.58
CA ASP A 327 -10.32 -32.02 -39.28
C ASP A 327 -10.73 -31.02 -38.21
N LYS A 328 -9.92 -30.83 -37.16
CA LYS A 328 -10.15 -29.79 -36.15
C LYS A 328 -10.09 -28.41 -36.74
N PHE A 329 -9.09 -28.14 -37.60
CA PHE A 329 -8.96 -26.86 -38.32
C PHE A 329 -10.22 -26.59 -39.18
N LYS A 330 -10.66 -27.55 -39.98
CA LYS A 330 -11.86 -27.47 -40.84
C LYS A 330 -13.13 -27.18 -40.06
N SER A 331 -13.32 -27.88 -38.94
CA SER A 331 -14.53 -27.76 -38.12
C SER A 331 -14.70 -26.39 -37.45
N ARG A 332 -13.61 -25.59 -37.35
CA ARG A 332 -13.58 -24.30 -36.68
C ARG A 332 -13.44 -23.11 -37.63
N LEU A 333 -13.47 -23.36 -38.97
CA LEU A 333 -13.46 -22.29 -39.95
C LEU A 333 -14.76 -21.49 -39.89
N PRO A 334 -14.69 -20.16 -40.10
CA PRO A 334 -15.89 -19.33 -40.30
C PRO A 334 -16.76 -19.83 -41.48
N GLU A 335 -18.06 -19.61 -41.43
CA GLU A 335 -19.02 -20.09 -42.45
C GLU A 335 -18.72 -19.60 -43.87
N ASP A 336 -18.11 -18.43 -43.98
CA ASP A 336 -17.73 -17.81 -45.26
C ASP A 336 -16.34 -18.21 -45.76
N VAL A 337 -15.65 -19.11 -45.04
CA VAL A 337 -14.31 -19.62 -45.38
C VAL A 337 -14.45 -21.06 -45.86
N SER A 338 -13.91 -21.35 -47.05
CA SER A 338 -13.90 -22.70 -47.62
C SER A 338 -12.49 -23.24 -47.79
N ILE A 339 -12.34 -24.53 -47.67
CA ILE A 339 -11.07 -25.25 -47.78
C ILE A 339 -11.12 -26.33 -48.83
N THR A 340 -10.10 -26.45 -49.66
CA THR A 340 -9.94 -27.52 -50.66
C THR A 340 -8.55 -28.13 -50.53
N SER A 341 -8.51 -29.47 -50.39
CA SER A 341 -7.25 -30.23 -50.23
C SER A 341 -6.69 -30.69 -51.56
N ASN A 342 -5.35 -30.79 -51.66
CA ASN A 342 -4.66 -31.45 -52.75
C ASN A 342 -4.89 -33.00 -52.70
N ALA A 343 -4.42 -33.73 -53.70
CA ALA A 343 -4.61 -35.18 -53.78
C ALA A 343 -3.93 -35.94 -52.62
N ASP A 344 -2.84 -35.42 -52.08
CA ASP A 344 -2.06 -36.08 -51.03
C ASP A 344 -2.56 -35.71 -49.62
N GLY A 345 -3.50 -34.78 -49.50
CA GLY A 345 -4.03 -34.34 -48.22
C GLY A 345 -3.08 -33.54 -47.36
N THR A 346 -1.98 -33.04 -47.91
CA THR A 346 -0.92 -32.29 -47.18
C THR A 346 -0.96 -30.77 -47.39
N GLU A 347 -1.63 -30.33 -48.46
CA GLU A 347 -1.77 -28.92 -48.79
C GLU A 347 -3.27 -28.58 -48.94
N HIS A 348 -3.70 -27.51 -48.27
CA HIS A 348 -5.10 -27.11 -48.25
C HIS A 348 -5.19 -25.63 -48.65
N SER A 349 -5.88 -25.34 -49.78
CA SER A 349 -6.16 -23.95 -50.16
C SER A 349 -7.35 -23.41 -49.38
N VAL A 350 -7.19 -22.30 -48.70
CA VAL A 350 -8.18 -21.69 -47.79
C VAL A 350 -8.71 -20.40 -48.44
N ARG A 351 -9.95 -20.44 -48.92
CA ARG A 351 -10.60 -19.28 -49.61
C ARG A 351 -11.49 -18.57 -48.59
N GLY A 352 -11.48 -17.24 -48.63
CA GLY A 352 -12.23 -16.38 -47.70
C GLY A 352 -11.42 -15.94 -46.48
N MET A 353 -10.31 -16.60 -46.16
CA MET A 353 -9.44 -16.28 -45.01
C MET A 353 -8.79 -14.88 -45.12
N TYR A 354 -8.72 -14.36 -46.31
CA TYR A 354 -7.97 -13.16 -46.68
C TYR A 354 -8.34 -11.91 -45.85
N LYS A 355 -9.63 -11.65 -45.65
CA LYS A 355 -10.11 -10.48 -44.88
C LYS A 355 -9.68 -10.55 -43.42
N TYR A 356 -9.79 -11.73 -42.80
CA TYR A 356 -9.39 -11.95 -41.40
C TYR A 356 -7.89 -11.71 -41.17
N LEU A 357 -7.06 -12.18 -42.10
CA LEU A 357 -5.61 -11.96 -42.06
C LEU A 357 -5.24 -10.48 -42.33
N GLU A 358 -6.03 -9.76 -43.11
CA GLU A 358 -5.82 -8.33 -43.36
C GLU A 358 -6.15 -7.50 -42.14
N ASP A 359 -7.29 -7.74 -41.50
CA ASP A 359 -7.75 -7.07 -40.28
C ASP A 359 -6.78 -7.32 -39.08
N LEU A 360 -6.16 -8.51 -39.03
CA LEU A 360 -5.14 -8.87 -38.06
C LEU A 360 -3.71 -8.42 -38.42
N GLY A 361 -3.51 -7.73 -39.58
CA GLY A 361 -2.19 -7.28 -39.99
C GLY A 361 -1.23 -8.39 -40.44
N LEU A 362 -1.73 -9.62 -40.64
CA LEU A 362 -0.95 -10.81 -41.00
C LEU A 362 -0.85 -11.09 -42.46
N ARG A 363 -1.65 -10.41 -43.30
CA ARG A 363 -1.66 -10.58 -44.72
C ARG A 363 -0.31 -10.26 -45.35
N ASN A 364 0.12 -11.07 -46.33
CA ASN A 364 1.37 -10.96 -47.08
C ASN A 364 2.64 -11.09 -46.24
N LYS A 365 2.55 -11.50 -44.98
CA LYS A 365 3.71 -11.75 -44.11
C LYS A 365 4.44 -13.02 -44.55
N TYR A 366 5.78 -12.96 -44.51
CA TYR A 366 6.63 -14.14 -44.62
C TYR A 366 6.64 -14.92 -43.29
N ALA A 367 7.10 -16.15 -43.27
CA ALA A 367 7.20 -16.95 -42.05
C ALA A 367 7.94 -16.23 -40.90
N HIS A 368 9.03 -15.53 -41.22
CA HIS A 368 9.86 -14.78 -40.24
C HIS A 368 9.29 -13.41 -39.83
N GLU A 369 8.14 -13.01 -40.39
CA GLU A 369 7.44 -11.76 -40.06
C GLU A 369 6.12 -12.01 -39.32
N LYS A 370 5.78 -13.27 -39.07
CA LYS A 370 4.57 -13.65 -38.34
C LYS A 370 4.67 -13.22 -36.87
N PHE A 371 3.54 -12.89 -36.27
CA PHE A 371 3.39 -12.49 -34.85
C PHE A 371 2.00 -12.84 -34.35
N ILE A 372 1.79 -12.90 -33.05
CA ILE A 372 0.48 -13.06 -32.44
C ILE A 372 -0.16 -11.67 -32.29
N PRO A 373 -1.34 -11.40 -32.92
CA PRO A 373 -2.04 -10.13 -32.71
C PRO A 373 -2.39 -9.92 -31.23
N GLU A 374 -2.22 -8.69 -30.72
CA GLU A 374 -2.41 -8.33 -29.32
C GLU A 374 -3.79 -8.72 -28.77
N VAL A 375 -4.84 -8.62 -29.60
CA VAL A 375 -6.21 -9.01 -29.21
C VAL A 375 -6.32 -10.49 -28.81
N TYR A 376 -5.51 -11.36 -29.42
CA TYR A 376 -5.41 -12.79 -29.06
C TYR A 376 -4.45 -13.03 -27.90
N ALA A 377 -3.33 -12.33 -27.82
CA ALA A 377 -2.38 -12.41 -26.70
C ALA A 377 -3.02 -12.02 -25.37
N THR A 378 -4.00 -11.10 -25.40
CA THR A 378 -4.74 -10.62 -24.22
C THR A 378 -6.21 -11.11 -24.21
N ALA A 379 -6.50 -12.25 -24.81
CA ALA A 379 -7.81 -12.91 -24.75
C ALA A 379 -7.94 -13.78 -23.48
N HIS A 380 -9.16 -14.21 -23.18
CA HIS A 380 -9.42 -15.08 -22.03
C HIS A 380 -8.63 -16.41 -22.09
N ILE A 381 -8.45 -17.07 -20.97
CA ILE A 381 -7.56 -18.26 -20.81
C ILE A 381 -7.80 -19.32 -21.90
N GLN A 382 -9.07 -19.68 -22.15
CA GLN A 382 -9.38 -20.76 -23.10
C GLN A 382 -8.99 -20.38 -24.54
N ALA A 383 -9.19 -19.12 -24.94
CA ALA A 383 -8.79 -18.65 -26.27
C ALA A 383 -7.27 -18.68 -26.47
N ARG A 384 -6.51 -18.26 -25.45
CA ARG A 384 -5.04 -18.33 -25.46
C ARG A 384 -4.53 -19.77 -25.49
N LEU A 385 -5.18 -20.68 -24.77
CA LEU A 385 -4.83 -22.09 -24.79
C LEU A 385 -5.09 -22.73 -26.14
N GLU A 386 -6.25 -22.44 -26.76
CA GLU A 386 -6.57 -22.95 -28.12
C GLU A 386 -5.62 -22.36 -29.19
N LEU A 387 -5.21 -21.10 -29.05
CA LEU A 387 -4.18 -20.50 -29.91
C LEU A 387 -2.85 -21.26 -29.79
N LEU A 388 -2.42 -21.56 -28.55
CA LEU A 388 -1.22 -22.34 -28.29
C LEU A 388 -1.32 -23.76 -28.86
N HIS A 389 -2.49 -24.40 -28.71
CA HIS A 389 -2.74 -25.71 -29.31
C HIS A 389 -2.55 -25.67 -30.84
N GLY A 390 -3.13 -24.68 -31.52
CA GLY A 390 -2.98 -24.55 -32.97
C GLY A 390 -1.54 -24.33 -33.42
N LEU A 391 -0.78 -23.53 -32.68
CA LEU A 391 0.65 -23.32 -32.92
C LEU A 391 1.44 -24.61 -32.73
N PHE A 392 1.26 -25.28 -31.61
CA PHE A 392 2.07 -26.45 -31.23
C PHE A 392 1.67 -27.73 -32.02
N ASP A 393 0.39 -27.90 -32.34
CA ASP A 393 -0.06 -29.04 -33.15
C ASP A 393 0.56 -29.05 -34.53
N CYS A 394 0.97 -27.87 -35.03
CA CYS A 394 1.64 -27.70 -36.33
C CYS A 394 3.17 -27.74 -36.23
N ASP A 395 3.78 -26.76 -35.57
CA ASP A 395 5.25 -26.55 -35.49
C ASP A 395 5.86 -27.01 -34.14
N GLY A 396 5.10 -27.76 -33.33
CA GLY A 396 5.57 -28.29 -32.06
C GLY A 396 6.23 -29.65 -32.17
N GLU A 397 7.14 -29.94 -31.24
CA GLU A 397 7.83 -31.22 -31.07
C GLU A 397 7.74 -31.70 -29.62
N VAL A 398 7.37 -32.94 -29.40
CA VAL A 398 7.57 -33.68 -28.15
C VAL A 398 8.77 -34.59 -28.33
N THR A 399 9.85 -34.32 -27.60
CA THR A 399 11.09 -35.10 -27.68
C THR A 399 10.95 -36.51 -27.06
N SER A 400 11.91 -37.38 -27.30
CA SER A 400 11.93 -38.73 -26.74
C SER A 400 12.04 -38.80 -25.21
N TYR A 401 12.40 -37.70 -24.56
CA TYR A 401 12.51 -37.53 -23.09
C TYR A 401 11.46 -36.59 -22.49
N GLY A 402 10.41 -36.24 -23.27
CA GLY A 402 9.23 -35.51 -22.78
C GLY A 402 9.37 -33.97 -22.80
N ALA A 403 10.44 -33.40 -23.38
CA ALA A 403 10.54 -31.96 -23.53
C ALA A 403 9.62 -31.45 -24.65
N LEU A 404 9.01 -30.29 -24.43
CA LEU A 404 8.06 -29.64 -25.34
C LEU A 404 8.78 -28.48 -26.02
N LEU A 405 8.94 -28.57 -27.34
CA LEU A 405 9.67 -27.58 -28.15
C LEU A 405 8.75 -27.02 -29.23
N TYR A 406 8.79 -25.71 -29.44
CA TYR A 406 8.12 -25.05 -30.55
C TYR A 406 9.16 -24.36 -31.42
N HIS A 407 9.05 -24.50 -32.75
CA HIS A 407 10.05 -24.01 -33.69
C HIS A 407 9.50 -22.93 -34.60
N THR A 408 10.25 -21.85 -34.80
CA THR A 408 9.88 -20.78 -35.73
C THR A 408 11.09 -20.06 -36.28
N THR A 409 10.94 -19.42 -37.45
CA THR A 409 11.93 -18.49 -38.00
C THR A 409 11.64 -17.03 -37.72
N SER A 410 10.55 -16.73 -37.02
CA SER A 410 10.17 -15.38 -36.58
C SER A 410 10.65 -15.13 -35.15
N ASP A 411 11.53 -14.13 -34.96
CA ASP A 411 11.94 -13.64 -33.64
C ASP A 411 10.75 -13.15 -32.84
N GLN A 412 9.85 -12.38 -33.49
CA GLN A 412 8.65 -11.86 -32.83
C GLN A 412 7.71 -12.99 -32.40
N LEU A 413 7.44 -13.95 -33.28
CA LEU A 413 6.54 -15.07 -32.93
C LEU A 413 7.11 -15.94 -31.82
N ALA A 414 8.44 -16.12 -31.74
CA ALA A 414 9.07 -16.83 -30.65
C ALA A 414 8.85 -16.14 -29.30
N LYS A 415 9.00 -14.82 -29.25
CA LYS A 415 8.74 -13.99 -28.07
C LYS A 415 7.25 -14.00 -27.70
N ASP A 416 6.37 -13.92 -28.70
CA ASP A 416 4.93 -13.98 -28.49
C ASP A 416 4.48 -15.33 -27.90
N VAL A 417 5.07 -16.45 -28.38
CA VAL A 417 4.80 -17.79 -27.81
C VAL A 417 5.34 -17.90 -26.41
N GLN A 418 6.53 -17.38 -26.12
CA GLN A 418 7.05 -17.32 -24.75
C GLN A 418 6.10 -16.58 -23.83
N SER A 419 5.68 -15.35 -24.19
CA SER A 419 4.74 -14.55 -23.41
C SER A 419 3.35 -15.24 -23.29
N LEU A 420 2.88 -15.92 -24.33
CA LEU A 420 1.63 -16.67 -24.32
C LEU A 420 1.69 -17.81 -23.28
N VAL A 421 2.78 -18.58 -23.25
CA VAL A 421 3.01 -19.66 -22.27
C VAL A 421 3.08 -19.09 -20.85
N GLU A 422 3.87 -18.04 -20.63
CA GLU A 422 4.01 -17.37 -19.32
C GLU A 422 2.67 -16.84 -18.82
N SER A 423 1.85 -16.26 -19.71
CA SER A 423 0.51 -15.78 -19.39
C SER A 423 -0.48 -16.88 -18.99
N LEU A 424 -0.20 -18.13 -19.33
CA LEU A 424 -0.97 -19.32 -18.98
C LEU A 424 -0.46 -20.01 -17.71
N GLY A 425 0.54 -19.44 -17.04
CA GLY A 425 1.17 -19.96 -15.84
C GLY A 425 2.29 -20.97 -16.10
N GLY A 426 2.79 -21.03 -17.33
CA GLY A 426 3.96 -21.81 -17.71
C GLY A 426 5.26 -21.00 -17.63
N THR A 427 6.38 -21.66 -17.99
CA THR A 427 7.67 -20.99 -18.26
C THR A 427 8.15 -21.39 -19.65
N ALA A 428 8.86 -20.51 -20.32
CA ALA A 428 9.44 -20.79 -21.63
C ALA A 428 10.77 -20.09 -21.82
N SER A 429 11.72 -20.79 -22.47
CA SER A 429 13.03 -20.23 -22.83
C SER A 429 13.26 -20.29 -24.32
N ILE A 430 13.92 -19.29 -24.88
CA ILE A 430 14.21 -19.18 -26.30
C ILE A 430 15.69 -19.49 -26.55
N SER A 431 15.97 -20.45 -27.42
CA SER A 431 17.29 -20.70 -27.96
C SER A 431 17.35 -20.34 -29.45
N ILE A 432 18.49 -19.79 -29.85
CA ILE A 432 18.71 -19.32 -31.24
C ILE A 432 19.74 -20.22 -31.90
N MET A 433 19.38 -20.73 -33.06
CA MET A 433 20.31 -21.48 -33.91
C MET A 433 20.48 -20.75 -35.23
N GLU A 434 21.73 -20.57 -35.66
CA GLU A 434 22.06 -20.05 -36.97
C GLU A 434 22.57 -21.22 -37.86
N PRO A 435 21.67 -21.86 -38.64
CA PRO A 435 22.07 -23.01 -39.43
C PRO A 435 23.03 -22.63 -40.56
N MET A 436 24.03 -23.45 -40.76
CA MET A 436 24.93 -23.33 -41.88
C MET A 436 24.58 -24.39 -42.93
N HIS A 437 24.43 -24.01 -44.18
CA HIS A 437 24.10 -24.95 -45.26
C HIS A 437 25.01 -24.75 -46.47
N TRP A 438 25.30 -25.86 -47.18
CA TRP A 438 26.05 -25.83 -48.41
C TRP A 438 25.15 -25.43 -49.58
N TYR A 439 25.56 -24.39 -50.31
CA TYR A 439 24.86 -23.96 -51.50
C TYR A 439 25.91 -23.65 -52.60
N GLY A 440 25.82 -24.39 -53.75
CA GLY A 440 26.75 -24.20 -54.85
C GLY A 440 28.22 -24.45 -54.53
N GLY A 441 28.54 -25.30 -53.54
CA GLY A 441 29.90 -25.60 -53.07
C GLY A 441 30.46 -24.63 -52.01
N GLU A 442 29.68 -23.65 -51.59
CA GLU A 442 30.00 -22.71 -50.51
C GLU A 442 29.13 -22.95 -49.28
N LEU A 443 29.76 -22.84 -48.09
CA LEU A 443 29.04 -22.87 -46.82
C LEU A 443 28.40 -21.48 -46.59
N ARG A 444 27.06 -21.40 -46.60
CA ARG A 444 26.34 -20.17 -46.38
C ARG A 444 25.56 -20.21 -45.09
N LYS A 445 25.49 -19.06 -44.40
CA LYS A 445 24.66 -18.86 -43.22
C LYS A 445 23.21 -18.82 -43.65
N GLY A 446 22.38 -19.72 -43.06
CA GLY A 446 20.95 -19.69 -43.21
C GLY A 446 20.31 -18.62 -42.35
N ARG A 447 18.99 -18.52 -42.39
CA ARG A 447 18.22 -17.64 -41.51
C ARG A 447 18.21 -18.23 -40.09
N ALA A 448 18.26 -17.38 -39.06
CA ALA A 448 18.12 -17.79 -37.68
C ALA A 448 16.79 -18.56 -37.47
N SER A 449 16.90 -19.63 -36.72
CA SER A 449 15.73 -20.42 -36.23
C SER A 449 15.69 -20.31 -34.73
N TYR A 450 14.48 -20.13 -34.22
CA TYR A 450 14.20 -19.96 -32.81
C TYR A 450 13.48 -21.22 -32.31
N THR A 451 13.97 -21.78 -31.21
CA THR A 451 13.34 -22.90 -30.51
C THR A 451 12.88 -22.41 -29.15
N VAL A 452 11.58 -22.50 -28.89
CA VAL A 452 10.96 -22.17 -27.61
C VAL A 452 10.75 -23.48 -26.85
N SER A 453 11.50 -23.65 -25.75
CA SER A 453 11.30 -24.78 -24.80
C SER A 453 10.22 -24.41 -23.80
N ILE A 454 9.17 -25.25 -23.66
CA ILE A 454 7.95 -24.94 -22.95
C ILE A 454 7.76 -25.87 -21.76
N GLN A 455 7.39 -25.31 -20.60
CA GLN A 455 6.95 -26.06 -19.43
C GLN A 455 5.54 -25.55 -19.04
N MET A 456 4.57 -26.45 -18.96
CA MET A 456 3.17 -26.12 -18.64
C MET A 456 2.79 -26.55 -17.23
N PRO A 457 1.87 -25.82 -16.54
CA PRO A 457 1.35 -26.23 -15.24
C PRO A 457 0.63 -27.59 -15.29
N VAL A 458 0.54 -28.24 -14.13
CA VAL A 458 -0.18 -29.52 -13.99
C VAL A 458 -1.60 -29.41 -14.56
N GLY A 459 -1.98 -30.37 -15.41
CA GLY A 459 -3.31 -30.42 -16.00
C GLY A 459 -3.55 -29.56 -17.23
N LYS A 460 -2.56 -28.74 -17.65
CA LYS A 460 -2.61 -27.98 -18.91
C LYS A 460 -1.64 -28.56 -19.93
N LYS A 461 -2.11 -28.73 -21.17
CA LYS A 461 -1.27 -29.15 -22.30
C LYS A 461 -1.11 -27.99 -23.26
N CYS A 462 0.02 -27.93 -23.99
CA CYS A 462 0.23 -26.96 -25.06
C CYS A 462 -0.22 -27.44 -26.44
N PHE A 463 -0.77 -28.64 -26.53
CA PHE A 463 -1.21 -29.31 -27.76
C PHE A 463 -2.52 -30.07 -27.56
N SER A 464 -3.15 -30.40 -28.68
CA SER A 464 -4.36 -31.21 -28.71
C SER A 464 -4.30 -32.37 -29.72
N SER A 465 -3.25 -32.46 -30.53
CA SER A 465 -3.10 -33.53 -31.54
C SER A 465 -2.73 -34.88 -30.92
N LYS A 466 -3.25 -35.93 -31.49
CA LYS A 466 -3.00 -37.29 -31.05
C LYS A 466 -1.52 -37.69 -31.16
N ARG A 467 -0.83 -37.22 -32.16
CA ARG A 467 0.62 -37.43 -32.34
C ARG A 467 1.42 -37.04 -31.11
N HIS A 468 1.15 -35.85 -30.58
CA HIS A 468 1.85 -35.36 -29.42
C HIS A 468 1.43 -36.04 -28.13
N GLU A 469 0.14 -36.45 -28.01
CA GLU A 469 -0.34 -37.25 -26.89
C GLU A 469 0.33 -38.61 -26.83
N ASP A 470 0.40 -39.31 -27.96
CA ASP A 470 1.04 -40.63 -28.05
C ASP A 470 2.55 -40.55 -27.75
N ARG A 471 3.23 -39.49 -28.19
CA ARG A 471 4.65 -39.29 -27.88
C ARG A 471 4.92 -38.92 -26.41
N LEU A 472 4.01 -38.20 -25.77
CA LEU A 472 4.16 -37.80 -24.35
C LEU A 472 3.77 -38.97 -23.42
N ALA A 473 3.01 -39.92 -23.88
CA ALA A 473 2.53 -41.04 -23.06
C ALA A 473 3.69 -41.82 -22.40
N GLY A 474 3.66 -41.86 -21.05
CA GLY A 474 4.69 -42.51 -20.24
C GLY A 474 5.97 -41.70 -20.01
N GLN A 475 6.05 -40.47 -20.48
CA GLN A 475 7.16 -39.52 -20.19
C GLN A 475 6.88 -38.71 -18.94
N THR A 476 7.98 -38.24 -18.29
CA THR A 476 7.90 -37.32 -17.18
C THR A 476 8.03 -35.88 -17.75
N VAL A 477 7.02 -35.06 -17.53
CA VAL A 477 7.05 -33.63 -17.93
C VAL A 477 7.63 -32.81 -16.78
N GLU A 478 8.58 -31.95 -17.10
CA GLU A 478 9.09 -30.98 -16.15
C GLU A 478 8.05 -29.91 -15.88
N LEU A 479 7.82 -29.59 -14.59
CA LEU A 479 6.91 -28.53 -14.17
C LEU A 479 7.60 -27.17 -14.27
N PRO A 480 6.82 -26.07 -14.45
CA PRO A 480 7.36 -24.73 -14.48
C PRO A 480 8.16 -24.41 -13.23
N GLN A 481 9.40 -23.97 -13.41
CA GLN A 481 10.28 -23.53 -12.35
C GLN A 481 11.09 -22.31 -12.84
N ARG A 482 11.29 -21.34 -11.93
CA ARG A 482 12.08 -20.16 -12.23
C ARG A 482 13.03 -19.89 -11.06
N ARG A 483 14.33 -19.97 -11.32
CA ARG A 483 15.38 -19.77 -10.31
C ARG A 483 16.30 -18.61 -10.73
N ILE A 484 16.77 -17.83 -9.75
CA ILE A 484 17.71 -16.73 -9.98
C ILE A 484 19.07 -17.31 -10.31
N VAL A 485 19.62 -16.96 -11.48
CA VAL A 485 20.94 -17.45 -11.95
C VAL A 485 22.00 -16.37 -11.97
N SER A 486 21.65 -15.11 -12.27
CA SER A 486 22.63 -14.02 -12.24
C SER A 486 21.99 -12.72 -11.76
N VAL A 487 22.83 -11.87 -11.14
CA VAL A 487 22.47 -10.51 -10.75
C VAL A 487 23.63 -9.61 -11.12
N GLU A 488 23.38 -8.61 -11.96
CA GLU A 488 24.38 -7.67 -12.46
C GLU A 488 23.96 -6.24 -12.20
N LYS A 489 24.84 -5.40 -11.61
CA LYS A 489 24.60 -3.97 -11.47
C LYS A 489 24.78 -3.28 -12.82
N ILE A 490 23.70 -2.71 -13.36
CA ILE A 490 23.67 -2.11 -14.70
C ILE A 490 23.70 -0.57 -14.70
N GLY A 491 23.83 0.07 -13.54
CA GLY A 491 23.90 1.52 -13.42
C GLY A 491 22.83 2.10 -12.51
N ARG A 492 22.34 3.31 -12.83
CA ARG A 492 21.26 3.98 -12.07
C ARG A 492 20.11 4.32 -13.00
N LYS A 493 18.88 4.08 -12.54
CA LYS A 493 17.63 4.40 -13.26
C LYS A 493 16.67 5.12 -12.36
N GLU A 494 15.81 5.95 -12.94
CA GLU A 494 14.62 6.46 -12.25
C GLU A 494 13.66 5.32 -11.95
N MET A 495 13.23 5.20 -10.71
CA MET A 495 12.42 4.08 -10.23
C MET A 495 11.17 4.56 -9.50
N GLN A 496 10.15 3.72 -9.46
CA GLN A 496 8.98 3.89 -8.61
C GLN A 496 8.50 2.56 -8.03
N CYS A 497 7.78 2.65 -6.91
CA CYS A 497 7.01 1.56 -6.34
C CYS A 497 5.53 1.76 -6.67
N ILE A 498 4.78 0.67 -6.74
CA ILE A 498 3.31 0.72 -6.75
C ILE A 498 2.76 -0.11 -5.60
N THR A 499 1.60 0.26 -5.08
CA THR A 499 0.81 -0.59 -4.20
C THR A 499 -0.40 -1.12 -4.94
N VAL A 500 -0.78 -2.34 -4.61
CA VAL A 500 -1.92 -3.02 -5.20
C VAL A 500 -2.85 -3.54 -4.11
N ASP A 501 -4.12 -3.71 -4.41
CA ASP A 501 -5.11 -4.22 -3.47
C ASP A 501 -5.08 -5.76 -3.29
N ALA A 502 -4.06 -6.43 -3.84
CA ALA A 502 -3.81 -7.85 -3.59
C ALA A 502 -3.48 -8.11 -2.11
N VAL A 503 -3.94 -9.22 -1.54
CA VAL A 503 -3.70 -9.59 -0.12
C VAL A 503 -2.26 -9.90 0.18
N ASP A 504 -1.68 -10.74 -0.68
CA ASP A 504 -0.27 -11.08 -0.66
C ASP A 504 0.58 -9.95 -1.22
N GLN A 505 -0.08 -8.87 -1.69
CA GLN A 505 0.52 -7.66 -2.23
C GLN A 505 1.50 -7.91 -3.36
N LEU A 506 1.31 -9.01 -4.07
CA LEU A 506 2.10 -9.45 -5.19
C LEU A 506 1.44 -8.99 -6.49
N TYR A 507 2.22 -8.42 -7.39
CA TYR A 507 1.80 -8.10 -8.75
C TYR A 507 2.78 -8.66 -9.76
N LEU A 508 2.40 -8.68 -11.04
CA LEU A 508 3.21 -9.23 -12.12
C LEU A 508 3.93 -8.14 -12.88
N THR A 509 5.25 -8.27 -12.93
CA THR A 509 6.16 -7.42 -13.70
C THR A 509 6.69 -8.15 -14.94
N ASP A 510 7.79 -7.70 -15.53
CA ASP A 510 8.46 -8.31 -16.68
C ASP A 510 8.40 -9.84 -16.61
N HIS A 511 8.02 -10.49 -17.72
CA HIS A 511 7.93 -11.95 -17.79
C HIS A 511 7.03 -12.61 -16.72
N TYR A 512 5.99 -11.89 -16.25
CA TYR A 512 5.05 -12.38 -15.21
C TYR A 512 5.73 -12.73 -13.87
N VAL A 513 6.79 -12.02 -13.50
CA VAL A 513 7.51 -12.15 -12.23
C VAL A 513 6.73 -11.48 -11.08
N VAL A 514 6.73 -12.06 -9.89
CA VAL A 514 5.87 -11.72 -8.72
C VAL A 514 6.59 -10.89 -7.64
N THR A 515 5.98 -9.80 -7.05
CA THR A 515 6.55 -8.83 -6.05
C THR A 515 5.57 -8.25 -4.99
N HIS A 516 5.97 -7.60 -3.81
CA HIS A 516 5.24 -7.47 -2.49
C HIS A 516 4.91 -6.09 -1.79
N ASN A 517 3.96 -5.96 -0.67
CA ASN A 517 3.55 -4.78 0.20
C ASN A 517 2.81 -5.04 1.60
N THR A 518 2.44 -4.07 2.62
CA THR A 518 2.14 -4.21 4.10
C THR A 518 0.75 -3.85 4.75
N PHE A 519 0.36 -4.27 6.10
CA PHE A 519 -1.04 -4.41 6.60
C PHE A 519 -1.38 -4.10 8.12
N LEU A 520 -0.59 -3.42 8.97
CA LEU A 520 -0.76 -3.41 10.46
C LEU A 520 -1.95 -2.64 11.06
N LEU A 521 -2.28 -1.41 10.63
CA LEU A 521 -3.29 -0.56 11.29
C LEU A 521 -4.72 -1.14 11.28
N VAL A 522 -5.02 -2.00 10.33
CA VAL A 522 -6.33 -2.67 10.22
C VAL A 522 -6.59 -3.58 11.43
N ILE A 523 -5.56 -4.25 11.94
CA ILE A 523 -5.64 -5.15 13.11
C ILE A 523 -5.97 -4.34 14.37
N LEU A 524 -5.30 -3.20 14.55
CA LEU A 524 -5.57 -2.31 15.68
C LEU A 524 -6.99 -1.72 15.62
N ALA A 525 -7.44 -1.30 14.45
CA ALA A 525 -8.78 -0.75 14.25
C ALA A 525 -9.87 -1.75 14.64
N GLU A 526 -9.74 -2.99 14.17
CA GLU A 526 -10.68 -4.07 14.45
C GLU A 526 -10.70 -4.40 15.95
N PHE A 527 -9.53 -4.52 16.57
CA PHE A 527 -9.42 -4.82 18.00
C PHE A 527 -10.07 -3.74 18.88
N PHE A 528 -9.79 -2.45 18.63
CA PHE A 528 -10.39 -1.35 19.40
C PHE A 528 -11.89 -1.32 19.22
N TRP A 529 -12.39 -1.49 18.02
CA TRP A 529 -13.81 -1.53 17.73
C TRP A 529 -14.52 -2.71 18.40
N GLN A 530 -13.94 -3.92 18.38
CA GLN A 530 -14.46 -5.09 19.10
C GLN A 530 -14.57 -4.88 20.61
N ASN A 531 -13.66 -4.08 21.19
CA ASN A 531 -13.66 -3.75 22.61
C ASN A 531 -14.61 -2.58 22.95
N GLY A 532 -15.50 -2.21 22.04
CA GLY A 532 -16.55 -1.23 22.27
C GLY A 532 -16.12 0.23 22.15
N LEU A 533 -14.95 0.51 21.57
CA LEU A 533 -14.45 1.87 21.34
C LEU A 533 -14.97 2.42 20.02
N ARG A 534 -15.23 3.72 20.00
CA ARG A 534 -15.50 4.47 18.77
C ARG A 534 -14.17 4.79 18.09
N VAL A 535 -13.97 4.24 16.91
CA VAL A 535 -12.69 4.36 16.16
C VAL A 535 -12.86 5.29 14.97
N LEU A 536 -11.95 6.23 14.80
CA LEU A 536 -11.80 7.02 13.57
C LEU A 536 -10.54 6.55 12.83
N PHE A 537 -10.72 5.88 11.69
CA PHE A 537 -9.63 5.46 10.81
C PHE A 537 -9.49 6.45 9.66
N VAL A 538 -8.37 7.14 9.60
CA VAL A 538 -8.01 8.10 8.54
C VAL A 538 -6.99 7.43 7.63
N SER A 539 -7.32 7.26 6.35
CA SER A 539 -6.37 6.73 5.36
C SER A 539 -6.36 7.58 4.10
N ASN A 540 -5.19 8.09 3.78
CA ASN A 540 -4.92 8.72 2.49
C ASN A 540 -4.15 7.78 1.53
N GLU A 541 -3.91 6.55 1.97
CA GLU A 541 -3.22 5.51 1.19
C GLU A 541 -4.20 4.57 0.49
N MET A 542 -5.34 4.25 1.14
CA MET A 542 -6.30 3.28 0.64
C MET A 542 -7.75 3.81 0.66
N PRO A 543 -8.58 3.45 -0.35
CA PRO A 543 -10.00 3.76 -0.34
C PRO A 543 -10.75 3.09 0.82
N GLU A 544 -11.81 3.75 1.31
CA GLU A 544 -12.63 3.33 2.45
C GLU A 544 -13.16 1.89 2.33
N GLN A 545 -13.65 1.51 1.16
CA GLN A 545 -14.20 0.17 0.91
C GLN A 545 -13.15 -0.95 1.02
N GLN A 546 -11.89 -0.65 0.73
CA GLN A 546 -10.82 -1.64 0.84
C GLN A 546 -10.42 -1.86 2.30
N ILE A 547 -10.37 -0.79 3.09
CA ILE A 547 -10.12 -0.86 4.53
C ILE A 547 -11.26 -1.61 5.21
N ALA A 548 -12.52 -1.26 4.91
CA ALA A 548 -13.70 -1.94 5.44
C ALA A 548 -13.65 -3.46 5.17
N ARG A 549 -13.35 -3.86 3.93
CA ARG A 549 -13.22 -5.28 3.56
C ARG A 549 -12.10 -6.00 4.30
N ARG A 550 -10.98 -5.31 4.60
CA ARG A 550 -9.89 -5.88 5.38
C ARG A 550 -10.29 -6.04 6.85
N ILE A 551 -10.99 -5.06 7.41
CA ILE A 551 -11.55 -5.13 8.77
C ILE A 551 -12.52 -6.31 8.87
N ASP A 552 -13.44 -6.47 7.91
CA ASP A 552 -14.36 -7.61 7.84
C ASP A 552 -13.62 -8.95 7.82
N ALA A 553 -12.55 -9.04 7.03
CA ALA A 553 -11.78 -10.28 6.92
C ALA A 553 -11.09 -10.65 8.25
N VAL A 554 -10.55 -9.68 8.97
CA VAL A 554 -9.95 -9.87 10.31
C VAL A 554 -11.03 -10.25 11.31
N HIS A 555 -12.12 -9.50 11.36
CA HIS A 555 -13.23 -9.66 12.30
C HIS A 555 -13.89 -11.03 12.22
N PHE A 556 -14.24 -11.46 11.01
CA PHE A 556 -14.89 -12.75 10.78
C PHE A 556 -13.91 -13.92 10.59
N LYS A 557 -12.60 -13.65 10.63
CA LYS A 557 -11.52 -14.62 10.33
C LYS A 557 -11.77 -15.33 8.99
N LEU A 558 -12.00 -14.53 7.94
CA LEU A 558 -12.29 -15.02 6.61
C LEU A 558 -10.99 -15.18 5.81
N PRO A 559 -10.86 -16.25 5.01
CA PRO A 559 -9.77 -16.34 4.06
C PRO A 559 -9.95 -15.26 3.00
N TYR A 560 -9.17 -14.20 3.11
CA TYR A 560 -9.37 -12.93 2.40
C TYR A 560 -9.46 -13.08 0.87
N LYS A 561 -8.66 -13.99 0.28
CA LYS A 561 -8.70 -14.28 -1.15
C LYS A 561 -10.10 -14.74 -1.62
N GLN A 562 -10.71 -15.66 -0.89
CA GLN A 562 -12.05 -16.19 -1.21
C GLN A 562 -13.14 -15.16 -0.91
N PHE A 563 -12.99 -14.43 0.21
CA PHE A 563 -13.91 -13.38 0.62
C PHE A 563 -13.99 -12.26 -0.43
N ARG A 564 -12.85 -11.74 -0.87
CA ARG A 564 -12.78 -10.68 -1.88
C ARG A 564 -13.36 -11.10 -3.23
N ALA A 565 -13.18 -12.35 -3.60
CA ALA A 565 -13.70 -12.89 -4.86
C ALA A 565 -15.19 -13.24 -4.81
N GLY A 566 -15.85 -13.16 -3.64
CA GLY A 566 -17.22 -13.61 -3.46
C GLY A 566 -17.34 -15.14 -3.58
N LEU A 567 -16.29 -15.87 -3.24
CA LEU A 567 -16.17 -17.34 -3.37
C LEU A 567 -15.95 -18.01 -2.00
N LEU A 568 -16.55 -17.44 -0.96
CA LEU A 568 -16.52 -18.08 0.36
C LEU A 568 -17.26 -19.43 0.31
N PRO A 569 -16.75 -20.46 1.00
CA PRO A 569 -17.51 -21.68 1.26
C PRO A 569 -18.81 -21.36 2.01
N ASP A 570 -19.90 -22.05 1.69
CA ASP A 570 -21.24 -21.82 2.25
C ASP A 570 -21.27 -21.56 3.78
N PRO A 571 -20.55 -22.33 4.64
CA PRO A 571 -20.56 -22.05 6.09
C PRO A 571 -19.94 -20.71 6.47
N LEU A 572 -18.89 -20.28 5.76
CA LEU A 572 -18.23 -19.00 6.01
C LEU A 572 -19.03 -17.83 5.44
N GLU A 573 -19.69 -18.03 4.30
CA GLU A 573 -20.57 -17.05 3.69
C GLU A 573 -21.79 -16.78 4.60
N GLN A 574 -22.43 -17.82 5.13
CA GLN A 574 -23.52 -17.69 6.09
C GLN A 574 -23.08 -16.96 7.35
N LYS A 575 -21.91 -17.34 7.93
CA LYS A 575 -21.34 -16.66 9.09
C LYS A 575 -21.14 -15.18 8.83
N TYR A 576 -20.61 -14.82 7.65
CA TYR A 576 -20.40 -13.42 7.27
C TYR A 576 -21.71 -12.66 7.12
N ILE A 577 -22.68 -13.20 6.39
CA ILE A 577 -24.01 -12.57 6.17
C ILE A 577 -24.76 -12.35 7.50
N GLU A 578 -24.73 -13.31 8.39
CA GLU A 578 -25.35 -13.21 9.71
C GLU A 578 -24.62 -12.19 10.58
N GLY A 579 -23.27 -12.21 10.56
CA GLY A 579 -22.45 -11.27 11.30
C GLY A 579 -22.65 -9.82 10.87
N ILE A 580 -22.68 -9.53 9.57
CA ILE A 580 -22.96 -8.17 9.05
C ILE A 580 -24.35 -7.67 9.49
N LYS A 581 -25.34 -8.56 9.54
CA LYS A 581 -26.68 -8.17 10.00
C LYS A 581 -26.73 -7.82 11.49
N SER A 582 -25.89 -8.44 12.31
CA SER A 582 -25.80 -8.17 13.75
C SER A 582 -24.93 -6.96 14.10
N MET A 583 -24.11 -6.45 13.18
CA MET A 583 -23.23 -5.28 13.42
C MET A 583 -23.95 -3.99 13.79
N LYS A 584 -25.25 -3.88 13.53
CA LYS A 584 -26.04 -2.66 13.81
C LYS A 584 -26.07 -2.26 15.29
N ASP A 585 -25.78 -3.19 16.17
CA ASP A 585 -25.80 -2.99 17.62
C ASP A 585 -24.40 -2.69 18.20
N ASN A 586 -23.36 -2.66 17.36
CA ASN A 586 -22.00 -2.36 17.77
C ASN A 586 -21.73 -0.85 17.82
N THR A 587 -20.64 -0.45 18.48
CA THR A 587 -20.12 0.92 18.47
C THR A 587 -19.71 1.33 17.05
N ASP A 588 -19.60 2.64 16.81
CA ASP A 588 -19.26 3.16 15.50
C ASP A 588 -17.77 3.04 15.19
N LEU A 589 -17.45 2.63 13.95
CA LEU A 589 -16.13 2.74 13.36
C LEU A 589 -16.27 3.55 12.07
N TRP A 590 -15.63 4.73 12.01
CA TRP A 590 -15.62 5.58 10.83
C TRP A 590 -14.32 5.40 10.08
N ILE A 591 -14.41 5.17 8.78
CA ILE A 591 -13.29 5.16 7.85
C ILE A 591 -13.43 6.39 6.98
N VAL A 592 -12.40 7.23 6.94
CA VAL A 592 -12.39 8.45 6.14
C VAL A 592 -11.15 8.48 5.26
N SER A 593 -11.34 8.84 4.00
CA SER A 593 -10.29 9.08 3.02
C SER A 593 -10.27 10.54 2.59
N ASP A 594 -9.31 10.95 1.81
CA ASP A 594 -9.16 12.31 1.26
C ASP A 594 -9.11 13.42 2.32
N THR A 595 -8.54 13.13 3.48
CA THR A 595 -8.29 14.11 4.53
C THR A 595 -7.02 14.88 4.23
N HIS A 596 -7.16 16.18 3.90
CA HIS A 596 -6.00 16.96 3.43
C HIS A 596 -4.98 17.26 4.53
N GLY A 597 -5.38 17.60 5.76
CA GLY A 597 -4.46 17.97 6.83
C GLY A 597 -5.03 17.75 8.23
N ILE A 598 -4.25 18.15 9.24
CA ILE A 598 -4.59 17.99 10.67
C ILE A 598 -5.87 18.73 11.05
N THR A 599 -6.12 19.90 10.46
CA THR A 599 -7.37 20.67 10.66
C THR A 599 -8.59 19.91 10.19
N SER A 600 -8.48 19.17 9.07
CA SER A 600 -9.54 18.31 8.57
C SER A 600 -9.84 17.15 9.53
N ILE A 601 -8.80 16.52 10.07
CA ILE A 601 -8.91 15.46 11.07
C ILE A 601 -9.57 16.00 12.35
N ALA A 602 -9.18 17.19 12.83
CA ALA A 602 -9.80 17.85 13.99
C ALA A 602 -11.32 18.02 13.83
N THR A 603 -11.75 18.43 12.63
CA THR A 603 -13.19 18.57 12.31
C THR A 603 -13.92 17.22 12.37
N LYS A 604 -13.29 16.12 11.88
CA LYS A 604 -13.87 14.78 11.95
C LYS A 604 -13.95 14.26 13.39
N ILE A 605 -12.96 14.57 14.22
CA ILE A 605 -12.97 14.27 15.65
C ILE A 605 -14.16 14.97 16.33
N ASP A 606 -14.39 16.25 16.05
CA ASP A 606 -15.52 16.98 16.62
C ASP A 606 -16.88 16.45 16.15
N GLN A 607 -16.94 15.99 14.90
CA GLN A 607 -18.14 15.42 14.29
C GLN A 607 -18.49 14.05 14.87
N TYR A 608 -17.52 13.14 14.95
CA TYR A 608 -17.72 11.73 15.28
C TYR A 608 -17.44 11.40 16.74
N LYS A 609 -16.70 12.24 17.46
CA LYS A 609 -16.28 12.07 18.86
C LYS A 609 -15.72 10.67 19.13
N PRO A 610 -14.68 10.26 18.38
CA PRO A 610 -14.05 8.96 18.55
C PRO A 610 -13.31 8.89 19.90
N ASP A 611 -13.10 7.68 20.40
CA ASP A 611 -12.28 7.42 21.58
C ASP A 611 -10.79 7.24 21.21
N ILE A 612 -10.51 6.88 19.95
CA ILE A 612 -9.16 6.75 19.39
C ILE A 612 -9.13 7.10 17.90
N VAL A 613 -8.03 7.68 17.44
CA VAL A 613 -7.80 8.01 16.02
C VAL A 613 -6.61 7.22 15.48
N LEU A 614 -6.78 6.58 14.34
CA LEU A 614 -5.75 5.87 13.60
C LEU A 614 -5.47 6.60 12.29
N ILE A 615 -4.20 6.94 12.00
CA ILE A 615 -3.79 7.66 10.79
C ILE A 615 -2.84 6.79 9.97
N ASP A 616 -3.32 6.35 8.81
CA ASP A 616 -2.55 5.53 7.89
C ASP A 616 -1.76 6.41 6.91
N GLY A 617 -0.45 6.54 7.21
CA GLY A 617 0.49 7.35 6.48
C GLY A 617 0.53 8.82 6.90
N LEU A 618 1.09 9.13 8.07
CA LEU A 618 1.26 10.53 8.55
C LEU A 618 1.97 11.41 7.50
N TYR A 619 2.94 10.86 6.77
CA TYR A 619 3.72 11.54 5.73
C TYR A 619 2.91 11.89 4.46
N LEU A 620 1.71 11.32 4.30
CA LEU A 620 0.80 11.58 3.17
C LEU A 620 -0.08 12.83 3.41
N LEU A 621 -0.20 13.27 4.65
CA LEU A 621 -0.97 14.47 4.98
C LEU A 621 -0.33 15.72 4.38
N GLN A 622 -1.16 16.72 4.07
CA GLN A 622 -0.72 18.04 3.68
C GLN A 622 -0.46 18.90 4.93
N ASP A 623 0.55 19.76 4.86
CA ASP A 623 0.79 20.74 5.89
C ASP A 623 -0.17 21.94 5.69
N ASP A 624 -1.03 22.20 6.66
CA ASP A 624 -1.99 23.32 6.66
C ASP A 624 -1.31 24.68 6.58
N ARG A 625 0.02 24.76 6.80
CA ARG A 625 0.82 26.00 6.77
C ARG A 625 1.53 26.23 5.44
N GLY A 626 1.52 25.25 4.53
CA GLY A 626 2.12 25.35 3.20
C GLY A 626 3.65 25.32 3.20
N ALA A 627 4.26 24.43 3.96
CA ALA A 627 5.72 24.26 3.99
C ALA A 627 6.30 23.96 2.60
N ARG A 628 7.50 24.51 2.33
CA ARG A 628 8.16 24.38 1.01
C ARG A 628 8.96 23.09 0.85
N THR A 629 9.39 22.49 1.94
CA THR A 629 10.20 21.26 1.94
C THR A 629 9.45 20.10 2.57
N SER A 630 9.71 18.87 2.13
CA SER A 630 9.10 17.66 2.70
C SER A 630 9.45 17.49 4.18
N TRP A 631 10.67 17.88 4.59
CA TRP A 631 11.12 17.83 5.98
C TRP A 631 10.31 18.80 6.89
N GLU A 632 10.16 20.06 6.48
CA GLU A 632 9.34 21.04 7.23
C GLU A 632 7.88 20.60 7.31
N ARG A 633 7.33 20.07 6.22
CA ARG A 633 5.96 19.54 6.17
C ARG A 633 5.75 18.47 7.23
N VAL A 634 6.57 17.43 7.26
CA VAL A 634 6.42 16.31 8.21
C VAL A 634 6.66 16.80 9.64
N SER A 635 7.61 17.72 9.88
CA SER A 635 7.83 18.33 11.20
C SER A 635 6.61 19.10 11.70
N ASN A 636 5.96 19.88 10.84
CA ASN A 636 4.75 20.62 11.19
C ASN A 636 3.59 19.66 11.50
N ILE A 637 3.38 18.66 10.65
CA ILE A 637 2.33 17.64 10.83
C ILE A 637 2.53 16.90 12.16
N SER A 638 3.76 16.49 12.49
CA SER A 638 4.08 15.80 13.74
C SER A 638 3.70 16.63 14.97
N ARG A 639 4.15 17.89 15.03
CA ARG A 639 3.81 18.82 16.14
C ARG A 639 2.30 19.06 16.23
N ASP A 640 1.65 19.24 15.08
CA ASP A 640 0.22 19.52 15.05
C ASP A 640 -0.59 18.29 15.44
N THR A 641 -0.13 17.08 15.12
CA THR A 641 -0.72 15.81 15.59
C THR A 641 -0.64 15.70 17.11
N LYS A 642 0.55 15.93 17.71
CA LYS A 642 0.69 15.94 19.17
C LYS A 642 -0.18 17.02 19.84
N ARG A 643 -0.23 18.22 19.25
CA ARG A 643 -1.10 19.28 19.74
C ARG A 643 -2.57 18.90 19.66
N LEU A 644 -3.00 18.26 18.55
CA LEU A 644 -4.38 17.79 18.37
C LEU A 644 -4.75 16.74 19.42
N ALA A 645 -3.90 15.74 19.67
CA ALA A 645 -4.12 14.72 20.71
C ALA A 645 -4.38 15.37 22.08
N ARG A 646 -3.53 16.35 22.48
CA ARG A 646 -3.69 17.10 23.72
C ARG A 646 -4.95 17.96 23.77
N GLN A 647 -5.30 18.66 22.69
CA GLN A 647 -6.48 19.51 22.63
C GLN A 647 -7.78 18.75 22.67
N LYS A 648 -7.81 17.56 22.06
CA LYS A 648 -9.00 16.72 22.00
C LYS A 648 -9.06 15.71 23.13
N GLN A 649 -7.99 15.57 23.91
CA GLN A 649 -7.87 14.60 25.01
C GLN A 649 -8.16 13.16 24.55
N ILE A 650 -7.58 12.76 23.41
CA ILE A 650 -7.71 11.43 22.83
C ILE A 650 -6.36 10.92 22.33
N PRO A 651 -6.08 9.61 22.38
CA PRO A 651 -4.90 9.04 21.74
C PRO A 651 -4.98 9.07 20.22
N ILE A 652 -3.86 9.39 19.59
CA ILE A 652 -3.69 9.34 18.14
C ILE A 652 -2.55 8.38 17.80
N VAL A 653 -2.86 7.32 17.05
CA VAL A 653 -1.88 6.35 16.53
C VAL A 653 -1.65 6.64 15.06
N ALA A 654 -0.40 6.86 14.65
CA ALA A 654 -0.07 7.13 13.26
C ALA A 654 1.08 6.28 12.75
N THR A 655 0.98 5.80 11.50
CA THR A 655 2.10 5.12 10.83
C THR A 655 3.02 6.13 10.15
N THR A 656 4.31 5.83 10.19
CA THR A 656 5.37 6.53 9.46
C THR A 656 6.48 5.55 9.06
N GLN A 657 7.54 6.07 8.46
CA GLN A 657 8.59 5.25 7.86
C GLN A 657 9.96 5.56 8.45
N PHE A 658 10.83 4.52 8.55
CA PHE A 658 12.26 4.71 8.82
C PHE A 658 12.96 5.37 7.61
N ASN A 659 14.08 6.03 7.87
CA ASN A 659 15.00 6.42 6.80
C ASN A 659 15.80 5.19 6.30
N ARG A 660 16.45 5.33 5.14
CA ARG A 660 17.19 4.22 4.50
C ARG A 660 18.42 3.74 5.28
N ALA A 661 18.95 4.55 6.20
CA ALA A 661 20.10 4.14 7.00
C ALA A 661 19.81 2.94 7.93
N VAL A 662 18.54 2.59 8.11
CA VAL A 662 18.12 1.42 8.92
C VAL A 662 18.35 0.10 8.17
N ASP A 663 18.51 0.11 6.86
CA ASP A 663 18.61 -1.11 6.05
C ASP A 663 19.89 -1.92 6.36
N ASP A 664 20.96 -1.23 6.75
CA ASP A 664 22.25 -1.84 7.12
C ASP A 664 22.45 -1.97 8.65
N ILE A 665 21.42 -1.68 9.45
CA ILE A 665 21.51 -1.65 10.90
C ILE A 665 20.70 -2.83 11.48
N ARG A 666 21.29 -3.61 12.37
CA ARG A 666 20.55 -4.64 13.12
C ARG A 666 19.41 -3.98 13.91
N PRO A 667 18.24 -4.61 14.05
CA PRO A 667 17.09 -4.03 14.78
C PRO A 667 17.47 -3.43 16.14
N GLU A 668 18.38 -4.09 16.89
CA GLU A 668 18.82 -3.69 18.22
C GLU A 668 19.62 -2.37 18.24
N LYS A 669 20.20 -1.98 17.11
CA LYS A 669 21.00 -0.75 16.95
C LYS A 669 20.20 0.42 16.34
N VAL A 670 18.94 0.21 15.95
CA VAL A 670 18.10 1.27 15.40
C VAL A 670 17.66 2.22 16.49
N THR A 671 17.71 3.51 16.23
CA THR A 671 17.39 4.59 17.16
C THR A 671 16.39 5.57 16.55
N LEU A 672 15.92 6.54 17.33
CA LEU A 672 15.00 7.60 16.85
C LEU A 672 15.56 8.41 15.69
N SER A 673 16.90 8.56 15.57
CA SER A 673 17.54 9.26 14.44
C SER A 673 17.37 8.55 13.10
N ASN A 674 16.93 7.30 13.14
CA ASN A 674 16.66 6.50 11.95
C ASN A 674 15.22 6.66 11.42
N ILE A 675 14.39 7.49 12.05
CA ILE A 675 13.04 7.79 11.54
C ILE A 675 13.16 8.66 10.29
N GLY A 676 12.44 8.29 9.23
CA GLY A 676 12.43 9.01 7.96
C GLY A 676 11.78 10.39 8.07
N PHE A 677 12.20 11.30 7.20
CA PHE A 677 11.68 12.64 6.97
C PHE A 677 11.87 13.67 8.08
N SER A 678 11.98 13.34 9.38
CA SER A 678 12.17 14.33 10.43
C SER A 678 12.54 13.72 11.79
N ASP A 679 13.60 14.22 12.41
CA ASP A 679 13.94 13.95 13.83
C ASP A 679 12.85 14.45 14.80
N SER A 680 12.01 15.41 14.37
CA SER A 680 10.95 15.99 15.21
C SER A 680 9.88 14.96 15.59
N LEU A 681 9.59 13.98 14.75
CA LEU A 681 8.60 12.94 15.05
C LEU A 681 8.99 12.12 16.28
N GLY A 682 10.28 11.74 16.37
CA GLY A 682 10.81 11.07 17.57
C GLY A 682 10.77 11.95 18.82
N GLN A 683 10.80 13.30 18.68
CA GLN A 683 10.69 14.23 19.78
C GLN A 683 9.23 14.45 20.22
N ASP A 684 8.31 14.61 19.25
CA ASP A 684 6.91 14.97 19.48
C ASP A 684 6.06 13.79 19.97
N ALA A 685 6.28 12.57 19.47
CA ALA A 685 5.55 11.39 19.89
C ALA A 685 5.88 10.97 21.34
N ASP A 686 4.91 10.46 22.06
CA ASP A 686 5.08 9.93 23.43
C ASP A 686 5.57 8.49 23.42
N VAL A 687 5.03 7.71 22.48
CA VAL A 687 5.41 6.33 22.23
C VAL A 687 5.86 6.19 20.78
N VAL A 688 7.00 5.54 20.57
CA VAL A 688 7.49 5.20 19.22
C VAL A 688 7.83 3.73 19.18
N VAL A 689 7.11 2.99 18.34
CA VAL A 689 7.29 1.56 18.13
C VAL A 689 7.84 1.31 16.73
N GLY A 690 9.01 0.70 16.64
CA GLY A 690 9.59 0.21 15.40
C GLY A 690 9.13 -1.21 15.09
N LEU A 691 8.73 -1.47 13.86
CA LEU A 691 8.42 -2.80 13.37
C LEU A 691 9.57 -3.36 12.57
N PHE A 692 10.02 -4.53 12.96
CA PHE A 692 11.12 -5.22 12.33
C PHE A 692 10.74 -6.66 12.01
N LYS A 693 11.29 -7.16 10.93
CA LYS A 693 11.11 -8.53 10.50
C LYS A 693 12.48 -9.05 10.06
N THR A 694 13.08 -9.89 10.89
CA THR A 694 14.32 -10.59 10.52
C THR A 694 13.99 -11.77 9.61
N LYS A 695 15.02 -12.35 9.01
CA LYS A 695 14.88 -13.50 8.10
C LYS A 695 14.22 -14.71 8.78
N ASP A 696 14.60 -14.99 10.01
CA ASP A 696 14.07 -16.12 10.78
C ASP A 696 12.62 -15.85 11.22
N MET A 697 12.32 -14.62 11.58
CA MET A 697 10.95 -14.18 11.90
C MET A 697 10.02 -14.27 10.70
N GLU A 698 10.52 -14.05 9.49
CA GLU A 698 9.73 -14.18 8.27
C GLU A 698 9.39 -15.64 7.94
N LEU A 699 10.33 -16.54 8.18
CA LEU A 699 10.14 -17.99 8.06
C LEU A 699 9.07 -18.53 9.02
N ASN A 700 9.03 -17.97 10.21
CA ASN A 700 8.15 -18.41 11.28
C ASN A 700 6.81 -17.65 11.30
N ASN A 701 6.55 -16.77 10.34
CA ASN A 701 5.42 -15.82 10.37
C ASN A 701 5.45 -14.98 11.66
N GLU A 702 6.58 -14.40 11.99
CA GLU A 702 6.82 -13.59 13.17
C GLU A 702 7.10 -12.13 12.79
N MET A 703 6.85 -11.20 13.72
CA MET A 703 7.22 -9.79 13.60
C MET A 703 7.68 -9.25 14.94
N MET A 704 8.83 -8.58 14.98
CA MET A 704 9.36 -7.93 16.16
C MET A 704 8.83 -6.53 16.29
N PHE A 705 8.34 -6.21 17.47
CA PHE A 705 7.96 -4.89 17.94
C PHE A 705 9.02 -4.39 18.90
N ARG A 706 9.59 -3.23 18.61
CA ARG A 706 10.62 -2.61 19.43
C ARG A 706 10.23 -1.21 19.85
N PHE A 707 10.22 -0.95 21.16
CA PHE A 707 10.01 0.40 21.67
C PHE A 707 11.26 1.24 21.50
N LEU A 708 11.25 2.19 20.54
CA LEU A 708 12.32 3.17 20.35
C LEU A 708 12.19 4.35 21.31
N LYS A 709 10.97 4.61 21.80
CA LYS A 709 10.66 5.62 22.81
C LYS A 709 9.41 5.21 23.58
N LEU A 710 9.48 5.33 24.88
CA LEU A 710 8.34 5.25 25.77
C LEU A 710 8.54 6.34 26.84
N ARG A 711 7.61 7.32 26.90
CA ARG A 711 7.74 8.46 27.80
C ARG A 711 7.42 8.07 29.24
N GLU A 712 6.44 7.21 29.43
CA GLU A 712 6.05 6.65 30.73
C GLU A 712 6.06 5.13 30.63
N GLY A 713 6.96 4.46 31.35
CA GLY A 713 7.16 3.01 31.36
C GLY A 713 8.57 2.59 30.95
N GLU A 714 8.80 1.28 30.93
CA GLU A 714 10.07 0.67 30.51
C GLU A 714 9.91 0.08 29.10
N PRO A 715 10.80 0.44 28.15
CA PRO A 715 10.77 -0.13 26.81
C PRO A 715 10.99 -1.65 26.85
N VAL A 716 10.14 -2.41 26.17
CA VAL A 716 10.24 -3.87 26.03
C VAL A 716 10.15 -4.25 24.56
N ASP A 717 11.12 -5.04 24.09
CA ASP A 717 11.07 -5.61 22.75
C ASP A 717 10.34 -6.96 22.81
N PHE A 718 9.47 -7.25 21.83
CA PHE A 718 8.72 -8.51 21.79
C PHE A 718 8.42 -8.97 20.37
N VAL A 719 8.12 -10.26 20.22
CA VAL A 719 7.80 -10.88 18.94
C VAL A 719 6.36 -11.37 18.96
N ILE A 720 5.66 -11.18 17.84
CA ILE A 720 4.31 -11.68 17.63
C ILE A 720 4.27 -12.66 16.45
N MET A 721 3.36 -13.62 16.52
CA MET A 721 2.93 -14.36 15.34
C MET A 721 2.23 -13.41 14.38
N TRP A 722 2.57 -13.47 13.09
CA TRP A 722 2.05 -12.63 12.04
C TRP A 722 1.53 -13.48 10.87
N ASP A 723 0.42 -14.20 11.09
CA ASP A 723 -0.17 -15.08 10.08
C ASP A 723 -1.38 -14.45 9.38
N LEU A 724 -1.14 -13.87 8.20
CA LEU A 724 -2.17 -13.25 7.36
C LEU A 724 -3.12 -14.25 6.70
N GLN A 725 -2.76 -15.53 6.63
CA GLN A 725 -3.63 -16.57 6.03
C GLN A 725 -4.70 -17.01 7.03
N ARG A 726 -4.32 -17.09 8.30
CA ARG A 726 -5.21 -17.49 9.41
C ARG A 726 -5.81 -16.31 10.15
N MET A 727 -5.36 -15.10 9.85
CA MET A 727 -5.69 -13.86 10.59
C MET A 727 -5.38 -14.02 12.10
N GLU A 728 -4.18 -14.55 12.42
CA GLU A 728 -3.71 -14.74 13.78
C GLU A 728 -2.52 -13.83 14.08
N PHE A 729 -2.62 -13.02 15.18
CA PHE A 729 -1.67 -12.00 15.57
C PHE A 729 -1.47 -12.04 17.10
N LYS A 730 -0.77 -13.05 17.58
CA LYS A 730 -0.61 -13.32 19.04
C LYS A 730 0.83 -13.11 19.47
N THR A 731 1.05 -12.67 20.72
CA THR A 731 2.38 -12.66 21.32
C THR A 731 2.93 -14.09 21.38
N LEU A 732 4.22 -14.22 21.09
CA LEU A 732 4.96 -15.44 21.27
C LEU A 732 5.71 -15.33 22.58
N ASP A 733 5.61 -16.35 23.45
CA ASP A 733 6.43 -16.50 24.65
C ASP A 733 7.87 -16.84 24.20
N VAL A 734 8.67 -15.81 23.93
CA VAL A 734 10.10 -15.97 23.66
C VAL A 734 10.79 -15.94 25.01
N SER A 735 11.52 -17.00 25.39
CA SER A 735 12.36 -17.00 26.57
C SER A 735 13.44 -15.92 26.46
N GLU A 736 13.76 -15.20 27.54
CA GLU A 736 14.81 -14.16 27.56
C GLU A 736 16.15 -14.65 26.98
N ASP A 737 16.42 -15.95 27.06
CA ASP A 737 17.64 -16.60 26.54
C ASP A 737 17.69 -16.68 25.01
N GLU A 738 16.55 -16.56 24.30
CA GLU A 738 16.50 -16.59 22.83
C GLU A 738 16.60 -15.18 22.18
N LEU A 739 16.40 -14.12 22.95
CA LEU A 739 16.58 -12.73 22.50
C LEU A 739 18.06 -12.29 22.50
N TYR A 740 18.94 -13.02 23.19
CA TYR A 740 20.35 -12.70 23.40
C TYR A 740 21.30 -13.82 22.92
N ILE A 741 21.08 -14.39 21.75
CA ILE A 741 22.07 -15.28 21.13
C ILE A 741 23.12 -14.44 20.40
N ASP A 742 24.37 -14.53 20.92
CA ASP A 742 25.64 -14.07 20.39
C ASP A 742 26.17 -12.69 20.80
N GLU A 743 26.59 -12.58 22.08
CA GLU A 743 27.66 -11.66 22.48
C GLU A 743 29.05 -12.33 22.56
N GLU A 744 29.25 -13.56 22.13
CA GLU A 744 30.60 -14.15 22.07
C GLU A 744 30.88 -14.72 20.71
N LEU A 745 31.59 -13.93 19.86
CA LEU A 745 32.62 -14.36 18.92
C LEU A 745 33.17 -13.15 18.15
N ASP A 746 33.99 -12.34 18.83
CA ASP A 746 35.00 -11.53 18.15
C ASP A 746 36.33 -11.78 18.88
N PHE A 747 37.12 -12.68 18.33
CA PHE A 747 38.57 -12.70 18.44
C PHE A 747 39.20 -12.90 17.07
#